data_ca1ca9bde2da86a5d745b62c6e76bcb7
#
_entry.id   ca1ca9bde2da86a5d745b62c6e76bcb7
#
_cell.length_a   1.000
_cell.length_b   1.000
_cell.length_c   1.000
_cell.angle_alpha   90.00
_cell.angle_beta   90.00
_cell.angle_gamma   90.00
#
_symmetry.space_group_name_H-M   'P 1'
#
loop_
_entity.id
_entity.type
_entity.pdbx_description
1 polymer ?
#
loop_
_entity_poly.entity_id
_entity_poly.type
_entity_poly.pdbx_seq_one_letter_code
_entity_poly.pdbx_strand_id
1 'polypeptide(L)'
;MHILLAPLPLSASDGSVDAPLPEPGQAREWAALHCEISDVPLHQGAQQPGTITADSSEYSALNYCRIVRADKIPAENLARYIERAQNHFSASQGSHLRWVWADSRSIMPLLLEQDVRPLSCHDMRLSQRILAQSATHPSGFVRYSPVYDLQRVPESEQHRSSIWSARQIQGQEELFGDDFFGAATSDSRGSQSTQNSTKTENTNSLYQSFNPYSQGNTEQYTPSLIERLPSAVRALLAELTVQLQAIASSAHPARMALLIAAESSGALVAAEIAHYGLPFNSAAHNAHLHELLGPKPPEGQYPRRLNELTDIIRDRLYSPSLRPASAQELLKALQAAGARVHSVRKYELLAWADEKPDQAQARHALIDPILEFKKLYRIFTANGWGWADQWVHGERFRPLLEVGGAATGRWGASGGGALQLPAEIRGAIIAPEHYSLLVADGSQIEPRILAALSRDDHLAQAARGADLYSNIAALAADKGVALTERSQAKIGMLAIMYGGRSGEIGALLPHIAALFPAAMDFTERAARIGEAGGQVTTFLGRTSPVPDERWWQVVNDLSNPQTASRAASARASFGRMTRNFVVQGTAAEWALCWMGLIRTRLLTERWGDRPFSTKLLYFLHDEVLLCGPDFEMDRVEHIVRESAAYAAELIFGRVPVDFPVSCARVKSYDQAK
;
A
#
# COMPACT_ATOMS: atom_id res chain seq x y z
N MET A 1 21.33 11.75 11.97
CA MET A 1 21.88 12.42 10.76
C MET A 1 21.06 12.02 9.53
N HIS A 2 20.79 12.95 8.62
CA HIS A 2 20.13 12.70 7.33
C HIS A 2 21.12 12.97 6.19
N ILE A 3 21.12 12.13 5.17
CA ILE A 3 21.91 12.37 3.96
C ILE A 3 20.94 12.45 2.78
N LEU A 4 20.75 13.65 2.24
CA LEU A 4 19.95 13.88 1.03
C LEU A 4 20.79 13.50 -0.19
N LEU A 5 20.29 12.55 -0.96
CA LEU A 5 20.86 12.11 -2.24
C LEU A 5 20.04 12.69 -3.39
N ALA A 6 20.69 13.41 -4.27
CA ALA A 6 20.10 13.96 -5.48
C ALA A 6 20.98 13.67 -6.70
N PRO A 7 20.39 13.19 -7.83
CA PRO A 7 21.14 13.09 -9.08
C PRO A 7 21.52 14.47 -9.58
N LEU A 8 22.77 14.64 -10.04
CA LEU A 8 23.22 15.91 -10.59
C LEU A 8 22.92 15.97 -12.09
N PRO A 9 22.48 17.12 -12.63
CA PRO A 9 22.35 17.30 -14.06
C PRO A 9 23.70 17.10 -14.73
N LEU A 10 23.69 16.47 -15.90
CA LEU A 10 24.85 16.45 -16.76
C LEU A 10 25.25 17.91 -16.99
N SER A 11 26.49 18.29 -16.69
CA SER A 11 26.97 19.64 -16.97
C SER A 11 26.68 19.91 -18.45
N ALA A 12 25.63 20.69 -18.71
CA ALA A 12 25.46 21.26 -20.02
C ALA A 12 26.71 22.06 -20.29
N SER A 13 27.30 21.90 -21.45
CA SER A 13 28.48 22.67 -21.88
C SER A 13 28.25 24.19 -21.86
N ASP A 14 27.05 24.62 -21.49
CA ASP A 14 26.56 25.98 -21.42
C ASP A 14 26.30 26.54 -20.00
N GLY A 15 26.60 25.76 -18.95
CA GLY A 15 26.56 26.27 -17.55
C GLY A 15 25.18 26.62 -17.00
N SER A 16 24.10 26.05 -17.54
CA SER A 16 22.73 26.31 -17.06
C SER A 16 22.50 25.71 -15.67
N VAL A 17 22.35 26.60 -14.68
CA VAL A 17 22.05 26.24 -13.27
C VAL A 17 20.62 25.70 -13.11
N ASP A 18 19.76 25.88 -14.11
CA ASP A 18 18.33 25.59 -14.08
C ASP A 18 17.92 24.29 -14.79
N ALA A 19 18.89 23.42 -15.09
CA ALA A 19 18.58 22.12 -15.68
C ALA A 19 17.78 21.24 -14.71
N PRO A 20 16.73 20.54 -15.18
CA PRO A 20 15.98 19.59 -14.35
C PRO A 20 16.88 18.43 -13.91
N LEU A 21 16.57 17.83 -12.75
CA LEU A 21 17.28 16.64 -12.30
C LEU A 21 17.08 15.49 -13.31
N PRO A 22 18.14 14.79 -13.69
CA PRO A 22 18.02 13.61 -14.53
C PRO A 22 17.32 12.48 -13.78
N GLU A 23 16.75 11.53 -14.50
CA GLU A 23 16.34 10.26 -13.90
C GLU A 23 17.55 9.58 -13.24
N PRO A 24 17.38 8.94 -12.06
CA PRO A 24 18.49 8.32 -11.34
C PRO A 24 19.36 7.40 -12.17
N GLY A 25 18.77 6.58 -13.06
CA GLY A 25 19.50 5.68 -13.96
C GLY A 25 20.29 6.39 -15.07
N GLN A 26 20.02 7.67 -15.33
CA GLN A 26 20.72 8.49 -16.33
C GLN A 26 21.78 9.42 -15.70
N ALA A 27 21.78 9.54 -14.38
CA ALA A 27 22.71 10.40 -13.67
C ALA A 27 24.14 9.86 -13.78
N ARG A 28 25.10 10.71 -14.14
CA ARG A 28 26.54 10.37 -14.07
C ARG A 28 27.16 10.73 -12.73
N GLU A 29 26.56 11.64 -12.01
CA GLU A 29 27.04 12.17 -10.73
C GLU A 29 25.87 12.40 -9.77
N TRP A 30 26.16 12.30 -8.49
CA TRP A 30 25.21 12.50 -7.40
C TRP A 30 25.73 13.51 -6.40
N ALA A 31 24.83 14.31 -5.82
CA ALA A 31 25.11 15.10 -4.63
C ALA A 31 24.66 14.32 -3.38
N ALA A 32 25.51 14.26 -2.38
CA ALA A 32 25.16 13.80 -1.04
C ALA A 32 25.31 14.96 -0.05
N LEU A 33 24.19 15.46 0.46
CA LEU A 33 24.16 16.55 1.43
C LEU A 33 23.94 15.96 2.82
N HIS A 34 24.94 16.08 3.68
CA HIS A 34 24.85 15.68 5.07
C HIS A 34 24.13 16.77 5.86
N CYS A 35 22.97 16.44 6.39
CA CYS A 35 22.10 17.36 7.09
C CYS A 35 21.98 16.98 8.57
N GLU A 36 22.27 17.91 9.45
CA GLU A 36 21.83 17.89 10.84
C GLU A 36 20.47 18.55 10.92
N ILE A 37 19.50 17.83 11.42
CA ILE A 37 18.17 18.36 11.67
C ILE A 37 18.14 18.77 13.12
N SER A 38 17.91 20.07 13.38
CA SER A 38 17.73 20.59 14.73
C SER A 38 16.47 19.96 15.33
N ASP A 39 16.54 19.51 16.57
CA ASP A 39 15.35 19.13 17.31
C ASP A 39 14.40 20.34 17.31
N VAL A 40 13.26 20.18 16.66
CA VAL A 40 12.21 21.20 16.69
C VAL A 40 11.77 21.30 18.15
N PRO A 41 11.83 22.48 18.80
CA PRO A 41 11.35 22.61 20.15
C PRO A 41 9.89 22.22 20.20
N LEU A 42 9.56 21.15 20.92
CA LEU A 42 8.19 20.69 21.18
C LEU A 42 7.40 21.64 22.11
N HIS A 43 7.82 22.94 22.22
CA HIS A 43 7.25 23.87 23.18
C HIS A 43 6.38 24.97 22.54
N GLN A 44 5.13 24.88 22.93
CA GLN A 44 4.17 25.94 23.29
C GLN A 44 4.28 27.29 22.57
N GLY A 45 3.27 27.64 21.82
CA GLY A 45 3.02 28.98 21.34
C GLY A 45 3.30 29.15 19.85
N ALA A 46 2.59 28.39 19.03
CA ALA A 46 2.57 28.63 17.59
C ALA A 46 2.03 30.03 17.31
N GLN A 47 2.90 30.98 17.03
CA GLN A 47 2.53 32.09 16.19
C GLN A 47 2.06 31.50 14.85
N GLN A 48 0.92 31.95 14.35
CA GLN A 48 0.36 31.51 13.09
C GLN A 48 1.45 31.59 12.00
N PRO A 49 1.71 30.49 11.25
CA PRO A 49 2.62 30.55 10.14
C PRO A 49 2.02 31.55 9.12
N GLY A 50 2.71 32.69 8.95
CA GLY A 50 2.38 33.66 7.92
C GLY A 50 2.44 32.98 6.55
N THR A 51 1.60 33.42 5.64
CA THR A 51 1.59 32.98 4.24
C THR A 51 3.01 33.15 3.67
N ILE A 52 3.68 32.06 3.37
CA ILE A 52 5.04 32.06 2.81
C ILE A 52 4.92 32.53 1.36
N THR A 53 5.30 33.77 1.09
CA THR A 53 5.47 34.27 -0.28
C THR A 53 6.85 33.88 -0.80
N ALA A 54 6.97 33.54 -2.08
CA ALA A 54 8.13 32.92 -2.69
C ALA A 54 9.47 33.72 -2.53
N ASP A 55 9.45 35.03 -2.30
CA ASP A 55 10.64 35.88 -2.32
C ASP A 55 11.38 36.06 -0.98
N SER A 56 10.74 35.73 0.16
CA SER A 56 11.40 35.93 1.48
C SER A 56 11.60 34.64 2.27
N SER A 57 11.14 33.50 1.75
CA SER A 57 11.00 32.27 2.49
C SER A 57 12.09 31.21 2.25
N GLU A 58 12.88 31.33 1.16
CA GLU A 58 13.96 30.37 0.89
C GLU A 58 14.98 30.28 2.05
N TYR A 59 15.24 31.37 2.73
CA TYR A 59 16.23 31.40 3.82
C TYR A 59 15.65 31.05 5.19
N SER A 60 14.40 31.34 5.46
CA SER A 60 13.80 31.02 6.77
C SER A 60 13.47 29.51 6.92
N ALA A 61 13.19 28.82 5.82
CA ALA A 61 12.94 27.38 5.80
C ALA A 61 14.20 26.56 6.14
N LEU A 62 15.39 27.07 5.83
CA LEU A 62 16.67 26.38 6.05
C LEU A 62 17.13 26.37 7.52
N ASN A 63 16.43 27.06 8.43
CA ASN A 63 16.79 27.09 9.85
C ASN A 63 16.65 25.71 10.56
N TYR A 64 15.94 24.74 9.99
CA TYR A 64 15.75 23.42 10.56
C TYR A 64 16.70 22.34 10.03
N CYS A 65 17.33 22.58 8.88
CA CYS A 65 18.26 21.66 8.25
C CYS A 65 19.60 22.33 8.03
N ARG A 66 20.58 22.02 8.87
CA ARG A 66 21.95 22.51 8.73
C ARG A 66 22.74 21.55 7.86
N ILE A 67 23.21 22.00 6.69
CA ILE A 67 24.16 21.22 5.89
C ILE A 67 25.53 21.31 6.55
N VAL A 68 26.05 20.15 6.98
CA VAL A 68 27.38 20.05 7.59
C VAL A 68 28.45 19.63 6.59
N ARG A 69 28.03 18.97 5.49
CA ARG A 69 28.94 18.49 4.44
C ARG A 69 28.17 18.28 3.14
N ALA A 70 28.83 18.48 2.01
CA ALA A 70 28.34 18.13 0.68
C ALA A 70 29.42 17.33 -0.08
N ASP A 71 29.03 16.15 -0.59
CA ASP A 71 29.91 15.30 -1.39
C ASP A 71 29.36 15.17 -2.81
N LYS A 72 30.26 15.17 -3.79
CA LYS A 72 29.94 14.84 -5.18
C LYS A 72 30.40 13.40 -5.46
N ILE A 73 29.49 12.54 -5.92
CA ILE A 73 29.72 11.11 -6.04
C ILE A 73 29.48 10.70 -7.49
N PRO A 74 30.50 10.12 -8.18
CA PRO A 74 30.28 9.46 -9.46
C PRO A 74 29.26 8.33 -9.33
N ALA A 75 28.41 8.14 -10.34
CA ALA A 75 27.31 7.17 -10.28
C ALA A 75 27.79 5.73 -10.00
N GLU A 76 28.95 5.35 -10.57
CA GLU A 76 29.59 4.06 -10.33
C GLU A 76 30.02 3.82 -8.88
N ASN A 77 30.17 4.90 -8.10
CA ASN A 77 30.60 4.83 -6.69
C ASN A 77 29.43 5.01 -5.70
N LEU A 78 28.23 5.29 -6.15
CA LEU A 78 27.08 5.60 -5.29
C LEU A 78 26.79 4.45 -4.28
N ALA A 79 26.71 3.24 -4.73
CA ALA A 79 26.43 2.08 -3.87
C ALA A 79 27.51 1.88 -2.81
N ARG A 80 28.79 1.95 -3.21
CA ARG A 80 29.93 1.84 -2.30
C ARG A 80 29.95 3.00 -1.27
N TYR A 81 29.55 4.19 -1.68
CA TYR A 81 29.43 5.34 -0.77
C TYR A 81 28.34 5.08 0.29
N ILE A 82 27.18 4.60 -0.12
CA ILE A 82 26.06 4.28 0.79
C ILE A 82 26.48 3.19 1.80
N GLU A 83 27.08 2.12 1.33
CA GLU A 83 27.54 1.02 2.18
C GLU A 83 28.56 1.49 3.22
N ARG A 84 29.57 2.27 2.82
CA ARG A 84 30.58 2.82 3.71
C ARG A 84 30.00 3.77 4.74
N ALA A 85 29.08 4.65 4.32
CA ALA A 85 28.42 5.59 5.24
C ALA A 85 27.57 4.81 6.26
N GLN A 86 26.80 3.81 5.85
CA GLN A 86 26.03 2.96 6.77
C GLN A 86 26.93 2.27 7.80
N ASN A 87 28.03 1.65 7.36
CA ASN A 87 28.95 0.95 8.24
C ASN A 87 29.62 1.93 9.22
N HIS A 88 29.99 3.12 8.77
CA HIS A 88 30.58 4.16 9.64
C HIS A 88 29.60 4.61 10.74
N PHE A 89 28.35 4.91 10.38
CA PHE A 89 27.36 5.38 11.36
C PHE A 89 26.83 4.26 12.26
N SER A 90 26.79 3.01 11.78
CA SER A 90 26.44 1.85 12.60
C SER A 90 27.49 1.55 13.68
N ALA A 91 28.75 1.86 13.41
CA ALA A 91 29.84 1.70 14.38
C ALA A 91 29.86 2.80 15.46
N SER A 92 29.28 3.98 15.19
CA SER A 92 29.18 5.08 16.14
C SER A 92 27.93 4.91 17.01
N GLN A 93 28.12 4.55 18.28
CA GLN A 93 27.01 4.36 19.23
C GLN A 93 26.11 5.60 19.28
N GLY A 94 24.84 5.44 18.90
CA GLY A 94 23.78 6.43 19.09
C GLY A 94 23.42 7.32 17.91
N SER A 95 24.10 7.25 16.75
CA SER A 95 23.73 8.02 15.55
C SER A 95 22.95 7.19 14.57
N HIS A 96 21.67 7.53 14.36
CA HIS A 96 20.84 6.92 13.33
C HIS A 96 21.03 7.66 12.00
N LEU A 97 21.54 6.95 10.98
CA LEU A 97 21.60 7.45 9.61
C LEU A 97 20.28 7.21 8.89
N ARG A 98 19.71 8.25 8.31
CA ARG A 98 18.55 8.16 7.43
C ARG A 98 18.88 8.74 6.05
N TRP A 99 18.70 7.94 5.04
CA TRP A 99 18.82 8.39 3.65
C TRP A 99 17.57 9.18 3.25
N VAL A 100 17.75 10.23 2.46
CA VAL A 100 16.66 11.07 1.95
C VAL A 100 16.78 11.14 0.43
N TRP A 101 15.68 10.87 -0.26
CA TRP A 101 15.61 10.96 -1.71
C TRP A 101 14.18 11.27 -2.20
N ALA A 102 14.06 11.67 -3.45
CA ALA A 102 12.79 12.04 -4.03
C ALA A 102 11.79 10.87 -4.08
N ASP A 103 12.23 9.71 -4.59
CA ASP A 103 11.38 8.52 -4.79
C ASP A 103 12.22 7.23 -4.74
N SER A 104 11.84 6.33 -3.86
CA SER A 104 12.51 5.02 -3.72
C SER A 104 12.40 4.15 -4.97
N ARG A 105 11.33 4.29 -5.76
CA ARG A 105 11.14 3.50 -7.00
C ARG A 105 12.23 3.76 -8.02
N SER A 106 12.80 4.96 -8.02
CA SER A 106 13.83 5.37 -8.97
C SER A 106 15.25 5.02 -8.52
N ILE A 107 15.55 5.11 -7.22
CA ILE A 107 16.90 4.90 -6.70
C ILE A 107 17.17 3.46 -6.28
N MET A 108 16.19 2.79 -5.68
CA MET A 108 16.39 1.45 -5.12
C MET A 108 16.80 0.39 -6.16
N PRO A 109 16.27 0.37 -7.41
CA PRO A 109 16.75 -0.57 -8.42
C PRO A 109 18.25 -0.49 -8.64
N LEU A 110 18.81 0.72 -8.71
CA LEU A 110 20.26 0.94 -8.91
C LEU A 110 21.11 0.40 -7.76
N LEU A 111 20.60 0.53 -6.53
CA LEU A 111 21.29 0.06 -5.34
C LEU A 111 21.20 -1.46 -5.21
N LEU A 112 20.03 -2.02 -5.49
CA LEU A 112 19.79 -3.46 -5.40
C LEU A 112 20.52 -4.26 -6.48
N GLU A 113 20.76 -3.69 -7.66
CA GLU A 113 21.63 -4.28 -8.70
C GLU A 113 23.08 -4.46 -8.20
N GLN A 114 23.51 -3.67 -7.21
CA GLN A 114 24.82 -3.77 -6.58
C GLN A 114 24.76 -4.40 -5.18
N ASP A 115 23.65 -5.06 -4.84
CA ASP A 115 23.35 -5.71 -3.55
C ASP A 115 23.44 -4.76 -2.33
N VAL A 116 23.21 -3.47 -2.53
CA VAL A 116 23.18 -2.46 -1.47
C VAL A 116 21.75 -2.24 -0.98
N ARG A 117 21.55 -2.44 0.32
CA ARG A 117 20.25 -2.36 0.99
C ARG A 117 20.30 -1.30 2.10
N PRO A 118 19.79 -0.07 1.85
CA PRO A 118 19.71 0.99 2.87
C PRO A 118 18.84 0.57 4.06
N LEU A 119 19.30 0.83 5.29
CA LEU A 119 18.55 0.45 6.50
C LEU A 119 17.26 1.25 6.65
N SER A 120 17.32 2.56 6.45
CA SER A 120 16.16 3.43 6.57
C SER A 120 16.23 4.60 5.61
N CYS A 121 15.06 5.09 5.17
CA CYS A 121 14.99 6.26 4.32
C CYS A 121 13.84 7.21 4.72
N HIS A 122 13.85 8.39 4.13
CA HIS A 122 12.73 9.31 4.02
C HIS A 122 12.42 9.46 2.54
N ASP A 123 11.34 8.82 2.09
CA ASP A 123 10.81 8.95 0.73
C ASP A 123 9.96 10.20 0.65
N MET A 124 10.47 11.21 -0.06
CA MET A 124 9.83 12.54 -0.09
C MET A 124 8.49 12.53 -0.83
N ARG A 125 8.34 11.69 -1.84
CA ARG A 125 7.08 11.55 -2.60
C ARG A 125 5.97 10.97 -1.71
N LEU A 126 6.25 9.91 -0.97
CA LEU A 126 5.27 9.29 -0.07
C LEU A 126 4.94 10.22 1.10
N SER A 127 5.95 10.88 1.67
CA SER A 127 5.79 11.87 2.73
C SER A 127 4.89 13.02 2.29
N GLN A 128 5.14 13.58 1.09
CA GLN A 128 4.33 14.66 0.55
C GLN A 128 2.86 14.24 0.37
N ARG A 129 2.61 13.02 -0.14
CA ARG A 129 1.24 12.52 -0.33
C ARG A 129 0.45 12.44 0.99
N ILE A 130 1.10 12.00 2.07
CA ILE A 130 0.50 11.94 3.40
C ILE A 130 0.24 13.35 3.93
N LEU A 131 1.24 14.23 3.88
CA LEU A 131 1.15 15.58 4.44
C LEU A 131 0.17 16.47 3.68
N ALA A 132 0.08 16.33 2.35
CA ALA A 132 -0.86 17.08 1.53
C ALA A 132 -2.34 16.77 1.83
N GLN A 133 -2.64 15.59 2.38
CA GLN A 133 -3.98 15.18 2.77
C GLN A 133 -4.26 15.40 4.26
N SER A 134 -3.26 15.84 5.04
CA SER A 134 -3.35 15.89 6.49
C SER A 134 -4.32 16.96 6.98
N ALA A 135 -5.40 16.56 7.65
CA ALA A 135 -6.30 17.46 8.38
C ALA A 135 -5.71 17.97 9.71
N THR A 136 -4.60 17.38 10.16
CA THR A 136 -3.95 17.78 11.41
C THR A 136 -2.99 18.95 11.23
N HIS A 137 -2.86 19.45 10.02
CA HIS A 137 -2.04 20.63 9.69
C HIS A 137 -2.93 21.88 9.67
N PRO A 138 -2.67 22.90 10.51
CA PRO A 138 -3.59 24.02 10.74
C PRO A 138 -3.87 24.91 9.54
N SER A 139 -2.98 24.96 8.54
CA SER A 139 -3.07 25.90 7.39
C SER A 139 -3.09 25.21 6.03
N GLY A 140 -3.25 23.89 6.00
CA GLY A 140 -3.00 23.12 4.79
C GLY A 140 -1.49 23.03 4.48
N PHE A 141 -1.06 21.87 4.01
CA PHE A 141 0.32 21.69 3.56
C PHE A 141 0.49 22.42 2.22
N VAL A 142 1.24 23.54 2.22
CA VAL A 142 1.59 24.24 0.99
C VAL A 142 2.81 23.55 0.41
N ARG A 143 2.62 22.90 -0.73
CA ARG A 143 3.70 22.31 -1.49
C ARG A 143 4.66 23.40 -1.94
N TYR A 144 5.92 23.32 -1.56
CA TYR A 144 6.97 24.07 -2.23
C TYR A 144 7.02 23.60 -3.69
N SER A 145 6.90 24.49 -4.67
CA SER A 145 6.88 24.13 -6.09
C SER A 145 8.25 23.56 -6.49
N PRO A 146 8.48 22.25 -6.50
CA PRO A 146 9.78 21.71 -6.82
C PRO A 146 10.02 21.74 -8.33
N VAL A 147 11.25 21.94 -8.72
CA VAL A 147 11.72 21.71 -10.09
C VAL A 147 11.56 20.24 -10.47
N TYR A 148 11.46 19.36 -9.49
CA TYR A 148 11.25 17.91 -9.65
C TYR A 148 9.80 17.52 -9.31
N ASP A 149 9.14 16.85 -10.23
CA ASP A 149 7.79 16.35 -10.00
C ASP A 149 7.79 15.04 -9.21
N LEU A 150 7.56 15.15 -7.89
CA LEU A 150 7.48 14.00 -6.98
C LEU A 150 6.29 13.04 -7.28
N GLN A 151 5.35 13.46 -8.12
CA GLN A 151 4.20 12.65 -8.53
C GLN A 151 4.48 11.87 -9.83
N ARG A 152 5.58 12.18 -10.52
CA ARG A 152 5.92 11.54 -11.79
C ARG A 152 6.18 10.05 -11.59
N VAL A 153 5.48 9.23 -12.34
CA VAL A 153 5.73 7.78 -12.41
C VAL A 153 6.97 7.55 -13.27
N PRO A 154 7.98 6.80 -12.81
CA PRO A 154 9.16 6.48 -13.59
C PRO A 154 8.84 5.86 -14.95
N GLU A 155 9.59 6.16 -16.00
CA GLU A 155 9.36 5.63 -17.34
C GLU A 155 9.38 4.11 -17.41
N SER A 156 10.20 3.46 -16.59
CA SER A 156 10.25 2.00 -16.45
C SER A 156 8.92 1.39 -16.00
N GLU A 157 8.14 2.11 -15.19
CA GLU A 157 6.79 1.70 -14.77
C GLU A 157 5.73 2.12 -15.80
N GLN A 158 5.89 3.26 -16.46
CA GLN A 158 4.96 3.72 -17.51
C GLN A 158 4.90 2.76 -18.69
N HIS A 159 6.04 2.23 -19.14
CA HIS A 159 6.08 1.26 -20.25
C HIS A 159 5.43 -0.08 -19.89
N ARG A 160 5.55 -0.51 -18.62
CA ARG A 160 4.93 -1.76 -18.13
C ARG A 160 3.44 -1.61 -17.89
N SER A 161 2.96 -0.43 -17.47
CA SER A 161 1.55 -0.18 -17.20
C SER A 161 0.74 0.15 -18.46
N SER A 162 1.32 0.81 -19.47
CA SER A 162 0.61 1.29 -20.67
C SER A 162 0.13 0.18 -21.61
N ILE A 163 0.80 -0.97 -21.61
CA ILE A 163 0.44 -2.10 -22.49
C ILE A 163 -0.79 -2.86 -21.96
N TRP A 164 -1.06 -2.79 -20.64
CA TRP A 164 -2.11 -3.57 -19.99
C TRP A 164 -3.36 -2.77 -19.59
N SER A 165 -3.22 -1.48 -19.28
CA SER A 165 -4.34 -0.66 -18.79
C SER A 165 -5.46 -0.46 -19.82
N ALA A 166 -5.16 -0.47 -21.11
CA ALA A 166 -6.16 -0.20 -22.14
C ALA A 166 -7.03 -1.41 -22.53
N ARG A 167 -6.62 -2.65 -22.27
CA ARG A 167 -7.36 -3.85 -22.69
C ARG A 167 -7.99 -4.67 -21.57
N GLN A 168 -7.50 -4.57 -20.34
CA GLN A 168 -8.01 -5.36 -19.21
C GLN A 168 -9.08 -4.66 -18.37
N ILE A 169 -9.01 -3.33 -18.25
CA ILE A 169 -9.91 -2.58 -17.36
C ILE A 169 -11.35 -2.63 -17.86
N GLN A 170 -11.58 -2.55 -19.17
CA GLN A 170 -12.93 -2.55 -19.74
C GLN A 170 -13.71 -3.86 -19.61
N GLY A 171 -13.05 -5.01 -19.56
CA GLY A 171 -13.72 -6.32 -19.44
C GLY A 171 -13.83 -6.85 -18.03
N GLN A 172 -12.94 -6.44 -17.09
CA GLN A 172 -12.95 -6.93 -15.71
C GLN A 172 -13.93 -6.17 -14.81
N GLU A 173 -14.06 -4.85 -14.99
CA GLU A 173 -15.03 -4.03 -14.24
C GLU A 173 -16.47 -4.43 -14.54
N GLU A 174 -16.80 -4.79 -15.79
CA GLU A 174 -18.14 -5.22 -16.16
C GLU A 174 -18.53 -6.59 -15.59
N LEU A 175 -17.59 -7.54 -15.47
CA LEU A 175 -17.89 -8.92 -15.05
C LEU A 175 -17.83 -9.12 -13.54
N PHE A 176 -16.95 -8.39 -12.87
CA PHE A 176 -16.65 -8.63 -11.45
C PHE A 176 -17.10 -7.49 -10.54
N GLY A 177 -17.66 -6.42 -11.10
CA GLY A 177 -18.22 -5.22 -10.43
C GLY A 177 -17.67 -5.00 -9.03
N ASP A 178 -17.23 -3.81 -8.71
CA ASP A 178 -16.64 -3.40 -7.43
C ASP A 178 -17.42 -3.91 -6.20
N ASP A 179 -17.12 -5.12 -5.80
CA ASP A 179 -17.56 -5.64 -4.53
C ASP A 179 -16.42 -5.46 -3.53
N PHE A 180 -16.10 -4.25 -3.17
CA PHE A 180 -15.43 -3.86 -1.92
C PHE A 180 -14.55 -2.61 -1.98
N PHE A 181 -14.19 -2.06 -3.15
CA PHE A 181 -13.33 -0.89 -3.22
C PHE A 181 -13.75 0.05 -4.35
N GLY A 182 -14.33 1.19 -3.99
CA GLY A 182 -14.48 2.32 -4.88
C GLY A 182 -13.12 2.95 -5.17
N ALA A 183 -12.57 2.72 -6.34
CA ALA A 183 -11.42 3.47 -6.83
C ALA A 183 -11.91 4.76 -7.49
N ALA A 184 -11.46 5.90 -6.96
CA ALA A 184 -11.66 7.18 -7.60
C ALA A 184 -10.69 7.30 -8.79
N THR A 185 -11.22 7.33 -10.01
CA THR A 185 -10.47 7.66 -11.20
C THR A 185 -10.33 9.18 -11.32
N SER A 186 -9.11 9.69 -11.33
CA SER A 186 -8.81 11.08 -11.64
C SER A 186 -8.50 11.25 -13.12
N ASP A 187 -9.37 11.93 -13.85
CA ASP A 187 -9.10 12.44 -15.19
C ASP A 187 -8.19 13.68 -15.10
N SER A 188 -7.02 13.61 -15.71
CA SER A 188 -6.12 14.75 -15.88
C SER A 188 -6.17 15.27 -17.30
N ARG A 189 -6.70 16.48 -17.50
CA ARG A 189 -6.53 17.25 -18.75
C ARG A 189 -5.39 18.26 -18.57
N GLY A 190 -4.47 18.24 -19.56
CA GLY A 190 -3.29 19.06 -19.59
C GLY A 190 -3.52 20.53 -19.95
N SER A 191 -2.59 21.36 -19.60
CA SER A 191 -2.40 22.69 -20.15
C SER A 191 -0.92 22.96 -20.43
N GLN A 192 -0.70 23.59 -21.57
CA GLN A 192 0.60 23.90 -22.19
C GLN A 192 1.33 25.03 -21.47
N SER A 193 2.65 24.95 -21.46
CA SER A 193 3.55 25.96 -20.94
C SER A 193 4.19 26.80 -22.07
N THR A 194 4.32 28.08 -21.82
CA THR A 194 5.10 29.03 -22.61
C THR A 194 6.47 29.28 -21.96
N GLN A 195 7.49 29.28 -22.81
CA GLN A 195 8.90 29.55 -22.47
C GLN A 195 9.18 31.04 -22.34
N ASN A 196 10.08 31.42 -21.43
CA ASN A 196 10.91 32.60 -21.62
C ASN A 196 12.30 32.42 -20.96
N SER A 197 13.30 32.83 -21.71
CA SER A 197 14.74 32.69 -21.47
C SER A 197 15.36 33.95 -20.84
N THR A 198 16.32 33.81 -19.93
CA THR A 198 17.48 34.76 -19.87
C THR A 198 18.67 34.28 -19.02
N LYS A 199 19.81 34.36 -19.64
CA LYS A 199 21.24 34.65 -19.26
C LYS A 199 21.97 33.94 -18.12
N THR A 200 23.09 33.42 -18.52
CA THR A 200 24.14 32.58 -17.94
C THR A 200 25.21 33.39 -17.18
N GLU A 201 25.70 32.86 -16.05
CA GLU A 201 27.05 33.17 -15.53
C GLU A 201 27.80 31.89 -15.08
N ASN A 202 29.09 31.91 -15.25
CA ASN A 202 30.08 30.83 -15.32
C ASN A 202 30.49 30.32 -13.92
N THR A 203 30.24 29.03 -13.57
CA THR A 203 30.65 28.45 -12.27
C THR A 203 31.48 27.17 -12.36
N ASN A 204 32.42 27.11 -13.29
CA ASN A 204 33.19 25.88 -13.59
C ASN A 204 34.37 25.58 -12.65
N SER A 205 34.51 26.20 -11.45
CA SER A 205 35.78 26.13 -10.69
C SER A 205 35.74 25.48 -9.30
N LEU A 206 34.57 24.92 -8.83
CA LEU A 206 34.42 24.62 -7.40
C LEU A 206 34.35 23.11 -7.01
N TYR A 207 34.49 22.21 -7.96
CA TYR A 207 34.37 20.79 -7.69
C TYR A 207 35.69 20.00 -7.77
N GLN A 208 36.84 20.64 -7.41
CA GLN A 208 38.10 19.90 -7.34
C GLN A 208 38.21 19.14 -6.02
N SER A 209 38.27 17.82 -6.17
CA SER A 209 38.82 16.78 -5.27
C SER A 209 38.63 16.96 -3.76
N PHE A 210 37.55 16.42 -3.21
CA PHE A 210 37.43 16.13 -1.78
C PHE A 210 37.74 14.64 -1.51
N ASN A 211 38.77 14.39 -0.70
CA ASN A 211 39.07 13.06 -0.17
C ASN A 211 38.19 12.82 1.09
N PRO A 212 37.29 11.83 1.15
CA PRO A 212 36.39 11.65 2.27
C PRO A 212 37.05 11.19 3.58
N TYR A 213 38.38 11.09 3.64
CA TYR A 213 39.15 10.55 4.80
C TYR A 213 40.28 11.43 5.30
N SER A 214 40.39 12.69 4.89
CA SER A 214 41.36 13.60 5.52
C SER A 214 40.79 14.14 6.82
N GLN A 215 41.38 13.77 7.96
CA GLN A 215 41.17 14.40 9.25
C GLN A 215 41.59 15.88 9.15
N GLY A 216 40.70 16.80 9.41
CA GLY A 216 41.03 18.16 9.62
C GLY A 216 40.08 19.17 8.99
N ASN A 217 39.50 20.00 9.84
CA ASN A 217 38.70 21.17 9.60
C ASN A 217 37.27 20.95 9.09
N THR A 218 36.35 20.85 10.03
CA THR A 218 34.93 21.20 9.84
C THR A 218 34.84 22.73 9.59
N GLU A 219 34.92 23.12 8.34
CA GLU A 219 34.49 24.46 7.96
C GLU A 219 32.99 24.58 8.20
N GLN A 220 32.56 25.53 9.02
CA GLN A 220 31.17 25.91 9.17
C GLN A 220 30.66 26.41 7.83
N TYR A 221 29.77 25.63 7.20
CA TYR A 221 29.19 25.98 5.91
C TYR A 221 28.31 27.22 6.06
N THR A 222 28.74 28.28 5.36
CA THR A 222 28.03 29.54 5.27
C THR A 222 26.87 29.47 4.25
N PRO A 223 25.90 30.39 4.30
CA PRO A 223 24.85 30.55 3.29
C PRO A 223 25.34 30.47 1.84
N SER A 224 26.58 30.91 1.59
CA SER A 224 27.22 30.85 0.28
C SER A 224 27.40 29.47 -0.34
N LEU A 225 27.34 28.36 0.42
CA LEU A 225 27.43 27.04 -0.17
C LEU A 225 26.08 26.58 -0.75
N ILE A 226 24.98 26.93 -0.10
CA ILE A 226 23.62 26.58 -0.54
C ILE A 226 23.32 27.28 -1.87
N GLU A 227 23.75 28.54 -2.02
CA GLU A 227 23.57 29.29 -3.28
C GLU A 227 24.31 28.69 -4.47
N ARG A 228 25.35 27.89 -4.21
CA ARG A 228 26.17 27.23 -5.23
C ARG A 228 25.63 25.84 -5.65
N LEU A 229 24.64 25.29 -4.93
CA LEU A 229 24.00 24.05 -5.33
C LEU A 229 23.14 24.26 -6.57
N PRO A 230 23.01 23.27 -7.45
CA PRO A 230 22.03 23.30 -8.54
C PRO A 230 20.63 23.63 -8.01
N SER A 231 19.85 24.42 -8.73
CA SER A 231 18.51 24.89 -8.32
C SER A 231 17.59 23.72 -7.94
N ALA A 232 17.66 22.62 -8.69
CA ALA A 232 16.88 21.42 -8.43
C ALA A 232 17.28 20.69 -7.12
N VAL A 233 18.55 20.71 -6.74
CA VAL A 233 19.01 20.16 -5.45
C VAL A 233 18.55 21.06 -4.30
N ARG A 234 18.60 22.39 -4.49
CA ARG A 234 18.05 23.36 -3.54
C ARG A 234 16.55 23.18 -3.35
N ALA A 235 15.80 22.94 -4.42
CA ALA A 235 14.37 22.66 -4.36
C ALA A 235 14.05 21.39 -3.56
N LEU A 236 14.83 20.32 -3.71
CA LEU A 236 14.65 19.10 -2.88
C LEU A 236 14.97 19.36 -1.41
N LEU A 237 16.00 20.15 -1.12
CA LEU A 237 16.34 20.50 0.26
C LEU A 237 15.23 21.36 0.90
N ALA A 238 14.69 22.31 0.16
CA ALA A 238 13.57 23.14 0.61
C ALA A 238 12.32 22.29 0.85
N GLU A 239 12.00 21.37 -0.05
CA GLU A 239 10.88 20.42 0.12
C GLU A 239 11.07 19.55 1.37
N LEU A 240 12.25 18.98 1.59
CA LEU A 240 12.56 18.23 2.82
C LEU A 240 12.30 19.07 4.06
N THR A 241 12.77 20.32 4.07
CA THR A 241 12.60 21.22 5.20
C THR A 241 11.13 21.51 5.49
N VAL A 242 10.33 21.77 4.44
CA VAL A 242 8.87 21.97 4.55
C VAL A 242 8.17 20.72 5.09
N GLN A 243 8.55 19.53 4.63
CA GLN A 243 7.99 18.26 5.14
C GLN A 243 8.31 18.05 6.61
N LEU A 244 9.56 18.31 7.03
CA LEU A 244 9.96 18.17 8.43
C LEU A 244 9.24 19.18 9.34
N GLN A 245 9.04 20.41 8.88
CA GLN A 245 8.24 21.43 9.59
C GLN A 245 6.79 21.00 9.71
N ALA A 246 6.19 20.47 8.63
CA ALA A 246 4.82 19.97 8.64
C ALA A 246 4.64 18.80 9.62
N ILE A 247 5.60 17.88 9.68
CA ILE A 247 5.61 16.80 10.68
C ILE A 247 5.63 17.39 12.09
N ALA A 248 6.56 18.32 12.35
CA ALA A 248 6.77 18.92 13.67
C ALA A 248 5.57 19.75 14.13
N SER A 249 4.87 20.42 13.22
CA SER A 249 3.68 21.24 13.51
C SER A 249 2.36 20.48 13.48
N SER A 250 2.36 19.17 13.20
CA SER A 250 1.16 18.35 13.23
C SER A 250 0.62 18.19 14.65
N ALA A 251 -0.66 17.85 14.79
CA ALA A 251 -1.30 17.65 16.12
C ALA A 251 -0.59 16.57 16.97
N HIS A 252 0.05 15.60 16.33
CA HIS A 252 0.79 14.52 16.98
C HIS A 252 2.12 14.25 16.25
N PRO A 253 3.17 15.09 16.46
CA PRO A 253 4.41 15.01 15.67
C PRO A 253 5.08 13.65 15.67
N ALA A 254 5.16 12.99 16.84
CA ALA A 254 5.79 11.67 16.95
C ALA A 254 5.03 10.59 16.18
N ARG A 255 3.69 10.63 16.16
CA ARG A 255 2.86 9.71 15.38
C ARG A 255 3.01 9.96 13.89
N MET A 256 2.98 11.21 13.46
CA MET A 256 3.17 11.58 12.05
C MET A 256 4.56 11.18 11.56
N ALA A 257 5.61 11.39 12.38
CA ALA A 257 6.96 10.94 12.06
C ALA A 257 7.05 9.41 11.91
N LEU A 258 6.36 8.66 12.79
CA LEU A 258 6.29 7.21 12.70
C LEU A 258 5.54 6.75 11.43
N LEU A 259 4.42 7.40 11.08
CA LEU A 259 3.67 7.11 9.86
C LEU A 259 4.56 7.26 8.62
N ILE A 260 5.27 8.39 8.52
CA ILE A 260 6.16 8.67 7.39
C ILE A 260 7.34 7.69 7.34
N ALA A 261 7.90 7.33 8.50
CA ALA A 261 8.97 6.35 8.58
C ALA A 261 8.50 4.95 8.16
N ALA A 262 7.31 4.54 8.59
CA ALA A 262 6.71 3.26 8.23
C ALA A 262 6.41 3.18 6.72
N GLU A 263 5.83 4.25 6.15
CA GLU A 263 5.55 4.35 4.72
C GLU A 263 6.84 4.30 3.88
N SER A 264 7.87 5.04 4.31
CA SER A 264 9.19 5.02 3.65
C SER A 264 9.87 3.64 3.75
N SER A 265 9.72 2.95 4.89
CA SER A 265 10.21 1.57 5.05
C SER A 265 9.43 0.61 4.14
N GLY A 266 8.13 0.81 3.98
CA GLY A 266 7.30 0.10 3.01
C GLY A 266 7.82 0.24 1.57
N ALA A 267 8.29 1.43 1.19
CA ALA A 267 8.88 1.66 -0.13
C ALA A 267 10.15 0.83 -0.36
N LEU A 268 11.01 0.70 0.68
CA LEU A 268 12.19 -0.17 0.61
C LEU A 268 11.80 -1.65 0.43
N VAL A 269 10.80 -2.11 1.20
CA VAL A 269 10.27 -3.49 1.10
C VAL A 269 9.69 -3.74 -0.29
N ALA A 270 8.86 -2.82 -0.82
CA ALA A 270 8.25 -2.96 -2.14
C ALA A 270 9.30 -3.04 -3.26
N ALA A 271 10.36 -2.21 -3.18
CA ALA A 271 11.46 -2.25 -4.13
C ALA A 271 12.22 -3.58 -4.07
N GLU A 272 12.47 -4.13 -2.87
CA GLU A 272 13.11 -5.42 -2.68
C GLU A 272 12.25 -6.57 -3.20
N ILE A 273 10.93 -6.56 -2.96
CA ILE A 273 10.00 -7.54 -3.53
C ILE A 273 10.06 -7.53 -5.06
N ALA A 274 10.02 -6.34 -5.68
CA ALA A 274 10.10 -6.20 -7.14
C ALA A 274 11.46 -6.68 -7.70
N HIS A 275 12.54 -6.43 -6.98
CA HIS A 275 13.89 -6.83 -7.41
C HIS A 275 14.10 -8.34 -7.29
N TYR A 276 13.90 -8.92 -6.09
CA TYR A 276 14.16 -10.33 -5.86
C TYR A 276 13.10 -11.23 -6.46
N GLY A 277 11.85 -10.83 -6.46
CA GLY A 277 10.70 -11.58 -6.95
C GLY A 277 10.39 -12.86 -6.16
N LEU A 278 9.16 -13.31 -6.22
CA LEU A 278 8.73 -14.60 -5.67
C LEU A 278 9.32 -15.76 -6.49
N PRO A 279 9.83 -16.83 -5.87
CA PRO A 279 10.17 -18.05 -6.60
C PRO A 279 8.89 -18.59 -7.26
N PHE A 280 8.96 -18.88 -8.55
CA PHE A 280 7.82 -19.30 -9.35
C PHE A 280 8.22 -20.42 -10.29
N ASN A 281 7.52 -21.54 -10.22
CA ASN A 281 7.74 -22.68 -11.09
C ASN A 281 6.80 -22.62 -12.29
N SER A 282 7.33 -22.19 -13.44
CA SER A 282 6.56 -22.02 -14.68
C SER A 282 6.00 -23.36 -15.21
N ALA A 283 6.68 -24.46 -14.97
CA ALA A 283 6.19 -25.78 -15.39
C ALA A 283 4.98 -26.21 -14.54
N ALA A 284 5.02 -26.03 -13.23
CA ALA A 284 3.90 -26.31 -12.32
C ALA A 284 2.70 -25.41 -12.66
N HIS A 285 2.94 -24.12 -12.91
CA HIS A 285 1.88 -23.20 -13.35
C HIS A 285 1.22 -23.66 -14.66
N ASN A 286 2.02 -24.00 -15.65
CA ASN A 286 1.51 -24.48 -16.94
C ASN A 286 0.71 -25.79 -16.79
N ALA A 287 1.18 -26.72 -15.94
CA ALA A 287 0.45 -27.95 -15.64
C ALA A 287 -0.91 -27.66 -14.97
N HIS A 288 -0.96 -26.73 -14.03
CA HIS A 288 -2.19 -26.27 -13.37
C HIS A 288 -3.19 -25.64 -14.35
N LEU A 289 -2.70 -24.73 -15.21
CA LEU A 289 -3.56 -24.14 -16.23
C LEU A 289 -4.08 -25.19 -17.22
N HIS A 290 -3.24 -26.17 -17.57
CA HIS A 290 -3.63 -27.25 -18.46
C HIS A 290 -4.74 -28.12 -17.84
N GLU A 291 -4.66 -28.41 -16.55
CA GLU A 291 -5.68 -29.13 -15.81
C GLU A 291 -7.02 -28.38 -15.76
N LEU A 292 -6.98 -27.07 -15.43
CA LEU A 292 -8.18 -26.24 -15.25
C LEU A 292 -8.83 -25.84 -16.58
N LEU A 293 -8.04 -25.50 -17.59
CA LEU A 293 -8.48 -24.85 -18.82
C LEU A 293 -8.33 -25.71 -20.07
N GLY A 294 -7.52 -26.77 -20.00
CA GLY A 294 -7.05 -27.52 -21.16
C GLY A 294 -5.78 -26.95 -21.76
N PRO A 295 -5.36 -27.41 -22.97
CA PRO A 295 -4.15 -26.96 -23.63
C PRO A 295 -4.12 -25.45 -23.85
N LYS A 296 -2.90 -24.84 -23.86
CA LYS A 296 -2.71 -23.42 -24.20
C LYS A 296 -3.32 -23.14 -25.57
N PRO A 297 -4.30 -22.25 -25.69
CA PRO A 297 -4.95 -21.95 -26.96
C PRO A 297 -4.03 -21.09 -27.86
N PRO A 298 -4.29 -21.05 -29.17
CA PRO A 298 -3.73 -20.04 -30.05
C PRO A 298 -4.07 -18.63 -29.55
N GLU A 299 -3.26 -17.66 -29.94
CA GLU A 299 -3.47 -16.26 -29.56
C GLU A 299 -4.87 -15.76 -29.98
N GLY A 300 -5.54 -15.06 -29.07
CA GLY A 300 -6.89 -14.52 -29.30
C GLY A 300 -8.04 -15.51 -29.16
N GLN A 301 -7.76 -16.79 -28.83
CA GLN A 301 -8.79 -17.80 -28.63
C GLN A 301 -8.96 -18.14 -27.16
N TYR A 302 -10.16 -18.63 -26.79
CA TYR A 302 -10.39 -19.17 -25.46
C TYR A 302 -9.89 -20.61 -25.35
N PRO A 303 -9.42 -21.01 -24.13
CA PRO A 303 -9.13 -22.40 -23.85
C PRO A 303 -10.35 -23.29 -24.03
N ARG A 304 -10.10 -24.60 -24.26
CA ARG A 304 -11.14 -25.59 -24.53
C ARG A 304 -12.25 -25.57 -23.48
N ARG A 305 -11.90 -25.54 -22.18
CA ARG A 305 -12.91 -25.59 -21.09
C ARG A 305 -13.82 -24.35 -21.09
N LEU A 306 -13.30 -23.17 -21.39
CA LEU A 306 -14.11 -21.95 -21.50
C LEU A 306 -15.06 -21.98 -22.71
N ASN A 307 -14.65 -22.58 -23.83
CA ASN A 307 -15.53 -22.79 -24.99
C ASN A 307 -16.65 -23.76 -24.65
N GLU A 308 -16.34 -24.91 -24.03
CA GLU A 308 -17.34 -25.90 -23.60
C GLU A 308 -18.39 -25.26 -22.66
N LEU A 309 -17.94 -24.49 -21.67
CA LEU A 309 -18.85 -23.79 -20.75
C LEU A 309 -19.67 -22.72 -21.47
N THR A 310 -19.07 -22.00 -22.43
CA THR A 310 -19.78 -21.02 -23.25
C THR A 310 -20.95 -21.69 -24.01
N ASP A 311 -20.72 -22.83 -24.62
CA ASP A 311 -21.74 -23.55 -25.36
C ASP A 311 -22.84 -24.09 -24.43
N ILE A 312 -22.48 -24.63 -23.27
CA ILE A 312 -23.44 -25.06 -22.24
C ILE A 312 -24.31 -23.89 -21.76
N ILE A 313 -23.71 -22.71 -21.51
CA ILE A 313 -24.43 -21.53 -21.04
C ILE A 313 -25.36 -21.00 -22.14
N ARG A 314 -24.92 -20.96 -23.39
CA ARG A 314 -25.74 -20.57 -24.55
C ARG A 314 -26.94 -21.46 -24.74
N ASP A 315 -26.76 -22.78 -24.63
CA ASP A 315 -27.81 -23.76 -24.74
C ASP A 315 -28.85 -23.59 -23.64
N ARG A 316 -28.40 -23.52 -22.37
CA ARG A 316 -29.30 -23.45 -21.20
C ARG A 316 -30.05 -22.11 -21.12
N LEU A 317 -29.49 -21.04 -21.63
CA LEU A 317 -30.15 -19.73 -21.67
C LEU A 317 -30.85 -19.43 -22.99
N TYR A 318 -30.89 -20.41 -23.91
CA TYR A 318 -31.49 -20.27 -25.24
C TYR A 318 -30.98 -19.05 -25.99
N SER A 319 -29.69 -18.73 -25.85
CA SER A 319 -29.07 -17.52 -26.40
C SER A 319 -27.79 -17.85 -27.17
N PRO A 320 -27.86 -18.25 -28.45
CA PRO A 320 -26.73 -18.76 -29.21
C PRO A 320 -25.59 -17.74 -29.43
N SER A 321 -25.90 -16.45 -29.42
CA SER A 321 -24.92 -15.37 -29.63
C SER A 321 -24.40 -14.78 -28.31
N LEU A 322 -24.83 -15.30 -27.16
CA LEU A 322 -24.42 -14.79 -25.83
C LEU A 322 -22.89 -14.87 -25.66
N ARG A 323 -22.34 -13.80 -25.14
CA ARG A 323 -20.95 -13.73 -24.64
C ARG A 323 -20.97 -13.80 -23.11
N PRO A 324 -20.70 -14.96 -22.48
CA PRO A 324 -20.74 -15.08 -21.00
C PRO A 324 -19.76 -14.17 -20.28
N ALA A 325 -18.72 -13.69 -20.96
CA ALA A 325 -17.77 -12.71 -20.46
C ALA A 325 -18.38 -11.30 -20.27
N SER A 326 -19.48 -10.99 -20.95
CA SER A 326 -20.21 -9.72 -20.80
C SER A 326 -21.25 -9.86 -19.67
N ALA A 327 -21.01 -9.19 -18.55
CA ALA A 327 -21.93 -9.21 -17.39
C ALA A 327 -23.33 -8.71 -17.77
N GLN A 328 -23.41 -7.70 -18.66
CA GLN A 328 -24.65 -7.10 -19.09
C GLN A 328 -25.48 -8.06 -19.99
N GLU A 329 -24.81 -8.73 -20.95
CA GLU A 329 -25.47 -9.70 -21.82
C GLU A 329 -25.94 -10.91 -21.00
N LEU A 330 -25.08 -11.39 -20.10
CA LEU A 330 -25.36 -12.51 -19.21
C LEU A 330 -26.55 -12.21 -18.27
N LEU A 331 -26.61 -11.01 -17.69
CA LEU A 331 -27.72 -10.58 -16.84
C LEU A 331 -29.04 -10.57 -17.62
N LYS A 332 -29.04 -9.97 -18.83
CA LYS A 332 -30.22 -9.94 -19.71
C LYS A 332 -30.71 -11.36 -20.07
N ALA A 333 -29.79 -12.25 -20.40
CA ALA A 333 -30.12 -13.63 -20.74
C ALA A 333 -30.69 -14.41 -19.55
N LEU A 334 -30.13 -14.23 -18.35
CA LEU A 334 -30.66 -14.81 -17.10
C LEU A 334 -32.07 -14.30 -16.78
N GLN A 335 -32.31 -13.00 -16.91
CA GLN A 335 -33.63 -12.40 -16.71
C GLN A 335 -34.65 -12.89 -17.74
N ALA A 336 -34.25 -13.03 -19.00
CA ALA A 336 -35.09 -13.62 -20.05
C ALA A 336 -35.42 -15.10 -19.77
N ALA A 337 -34.52 -15.84 -19.16
CA ALA A 337 -34.73 -17.22 -18.69
C ALA A 337 -35.54 -17.31 -17.37
N GLY A 338 -36.04 -16.16 -16.85
CA GLY A 338 -36.89 -16.12 -15.66
C GLY A 338 -36.16 -15.97 -14.34
N ALA A 339 -34.85 -15.74 -14.33
CA ALA A 339 -34.10 -15.47 -13.10
C ALA A 339 -34.40 -14.06 -12.58
N ARG A 340 -34.84 -13.96 -11.33
CA ARG A 340 -35.14 -12.69 -10.65
C ARG A 340 -33.89 -12.15 -9.95
N VAL A 341 -32.90 -11.76 -10.74
CA VAL A 341 -31.62 -11.22 -10.27
C VAL A 341 -31.37 -9.85 -10.88
N HIS A 342 -30.63 -9.00 -10.15
CA HIS A 342 -30.26 -7.64 -10.58
C HIS A 342 -28.79 -7.54 -10.97
N SER A 343 -28.00 -8.56 -10.62
CA SER A 343 -26.59 -8.68 -11.01
C SER A 343 -26.20 -10.14 -11.24
N VAL A 344 -25.05 -10.35 -11.85
CA VAL A 344 -24.44 -11.67 -12.03
C VAL A 344 -23.45 -12.02 -10.91
N ARG A 345 -23.58 -11.42 -9.74
CA ARG A 345 -22.72 -11.66 -8.58
C ARG A 345 -22.99 -13.05 -7.99
N LYS A 346 -21.93 -13.72 -7.56
CA LYS A 346 -22.02 -15.09 -7.04
C LYS A 346 -23.07 -15.23 -5.94
N TYR A 347 -23.06 -14.34 -4.94
CA TYR A 347 -23.98 -14.42 -3.82
C TYR A 347 -25.45 -14.26 -4.23
N GLU A 348 -25.73 -13.36 -5.20
CA GLU A 348 -27.09 -13.11 -5.69
C GLU A 348 -27.61 -14.28 -6.54
N LEU A 349 -26.74 -14.86 -7.38
CA LEU A 349 -27.07 -16.04 -8.15
C LEU A 349 -27.38 -17.25 -7.23
N LEU A 350 -26.54 -17.46 -6.21
CA LEU A 350 -26.75 -18.54 -5.23
C LEU A 350 -28.01 -18.28 -4.40
N ALA A 351 -28.21 -17.06 -3.88
CA ALA A 351 -29.42 -16.72 -3.13
C ALA A 351 -30.70 -16.95 -3.96
N TRP A 352 -30.69 -16.59 -5.25
CA TRP A 352 -31.79 -16.89 -6.15
C TRP A 352 -31.99 -18.39 -6.39
N ALA A 353 -30.88 -19.14 -6.52
CA ALA A 353 -30.97 -20.60 -6.73
C ALA A 353 -31.59 -21.32 -5.51
N ASP A 354 -31.21 -20.89 -4.31
CA ASP A 354 -31.63 -21.48 -3.04
C ASP A 354 -32.98 -20.97 -2.51
N GLU A 355 -33.53 -19.86 -3.12
CA GLU A 355 -34.78 -19.22 -2.69
C GLU A 355 -35.96 -20.20 -2.64
N LYS A 356 -35.99 -21.18 -3.56
CA LYS A 356 -37.06 -22.16 -3.67
C LYS A 356 -36.52 -23.58 -3.65
N PRO A 357 -36.66 -24.33 -2.55
CA PRO A 357 -36.11 -25.69 -2.42
C PRO A 357 -36.58 -26.68 -3.49
N ASP A 358 -37.84 -26.55 -3.94
CA ASP A 358 -38.41 -27.36 -5.00
C ASP A 358 -37.82 -27.13 -6.40
N GLN A 359 -37.21 -25.95 -6.61
CA GLN A 359 -36.60 -25.54 -7.87
C GLN A 359 -35.06 -25.45 -7.78
N ALA A 360 -34.48 -25.61 -6.59
CA ALA A 360 -33.06 -25.39 -6.34
C ALA A 360 -32.18 -26.20 -7.29
N GLN A 361 -32.46 -27.49 -7.48
CA GLN A 361 -31.67 -28.32 -8.40
C GLN A 361 -31.67 -27.79 -9.85
N ALA A 362 -32.82 -27.37 -10.36
CA ALA A 362 -32.94 -26.83 -11.72
C ALA A 362 -32.24 -25.46 -11.85
N ARG A 363 -32.35 -24.61 -10.82
CA ARG A 363 -31.71 -23.30 -10.79
C ARG A 363 -30.20 -23.45 -10.65
N HIS A 364 -29.69 -24.34 -9.79
CA HIS A 364 -28.26 -24.66 -9.72
C HIS A 364 -27.74 -25.20 -11.06
N ALA A 365 -28.45 -26.10 -11.68
CA ALA A 365 -28.09 -26.57 -13.01
C ALA A 365 -27.93 -25.42 -14.03
N LEU A 366 -28.68 -24.34 -13.90
CA LEU A 366 -28.55 -23.17 -14.75
C LEU A 366 -27.34 -22.29 -14.39
N ILE A 367 -27.10 -22.03 -13.10
CA ILE A 367 -26.08 -21.05 -12.68
C ILE A 367 -24.68 -21.65 -12.46
N ASP A 368 -24.55 -22.94 -12.13
CA ASP A 368 -23.25 -23.55 -11.84
C ASP A 368 -22.25 -23.42 -13.00
N PRO A 369 -22.63 -23.66 -14.28
CA PRO A 369 -21.70 -23.40 -15.39
C PRO A 369 -21.31 -21.94 -15.55
N ILE A 370 -22.19 -21.01 -15.17
CA ILE A 370 -21.90 -19.56 -15.19
C ILE A 370 -20.86 -19.23 -14.11
N LEU A 371 -21.03 -19.78 -12.90
CA LEU A 371 -20.08 -19.55 -11.80
C LEU A 371 -18.72 -20.18 -12.11
N GLU A 372 -18.71 -21.38 -12.70
CA GLU A 372 -17.49 -22.04 -13.17
C GLU A 372 -16.81 -21.23 -14.28
N PHE A 373 -17.57 -20.81 -15.31
CA PHE A 373 -17.05 -19.93 -16.38
C PHE A 373 -16.40 -18.68 -15.81
N LYS A 374 -17.07 -17.96 -14.92
CA LYS A 374 -16.55 -16.75 -14.30
C LYS A 374 -15.25 -17.00 -13.52
N LYS A 375 -15.19 -18.09 -12.76
CA LYS A 375 -13.97 -18.49 -12.03
C LYS A 375 -12.81 -18.76 -12.98
N LEU A 376 -13.03 -19.61 -13.99
CA LEU A 376 -11.99 -20.00 -14.95
C LEU A 376 -11.58 -18.84 -15.88
N TYR A 377 -12.55 -18.02 -16.29
CA TYR A 377 -12.29 -16.82 -17.09
C TYR A 377 -11.40 -15.83 -16.35
N ARG A 378 -11.65 -15.62 -15.05
CA ARG A 378 -10.78 -14.80 -14.21
C ARG A 378 -9.36 -15.36 -14.12
N ILE A 379 -9.18 -16.66 -13.91
CA ILE A 379 -7.87 -17.30 -13.90
C ILE A 379 -7.18 -17.09 -15.25
N PHE A 380 -7.87 -17.37 -16.35
CA PHE A 380 -7.33 -17.20 -17.71
C PHE A 380 -6.86 -15.78 -17.98
N THR A 381 -7.68 -14.77 -17.64
CA THR A 381 -7.37 -13.37 -17.95
C THR A 381 -6.39 -12.73 -17.00
N ALA A 382 -6.45 -13.06 -15.70
CA ALA A 382 -5.65 -12.39 -14.68
C ALA A 382 -4.34 -13.12 -14.34
N ASN A 383 -4.30 -14.45 -14.47
CA ASN A 383 -3.15 -15.28 -14.08
C ASN A 383 -2.87 -16.42 -15.09
N GLY A 384 -3.35 -16.31 -16.33
CA GLY A 384 -3.12 -17.28 -17.38
C GLY A 384 -1.73 -17.18 -18.02
N TRP A 385 -1.57 -17.83 -19.18
CA TRP A 385 -0.27 -17.88 -19.88
C TRP A 385 0.25 -16.50 -20.27
N GLY A 386 -0.60 -15.59 -20.77
CA GLY A 386 -0.18 -14.23 -21.13
C GLY A 386 0.29 -13.41 -19.93
N TRP A 387 -0.32 -13.63 -18.76
CA TRP A 387 0.16 -13.05 -17.51
C TRP A 387 1.54 -13.61 -17.13
N ALA A 388 1.73 -14.93 -17.21
CA ALA A 388 3.01 -15.56 -16.89
C ALA A 388 4.12 -15.10 -17.85
N ASP A 389 3.84 -15.04 -19.14
CA ASP A 389 4.78 -14.57 -20.17
C ASP A 389 5.24 -13.11 -19.90
N GLN A 390 4.39 -12.28 -19.27
CA GLN A 390 4.70 -10.88 -18.98
C GLN A 390 5.37 -10.66 -17.62
N TRP A 391 4.99 -11.40 -16.57
CA TRP A 391 5.35 -11.08 -15.19
C TRP A 391 6.31 -12.08 -14.54
N VAL A 392 6.55 -13.23 -15.18
CA VAL A 392 7.46 -14.26 -14.67
C VAL A 392 8.70 -14.32 -15.57
N HIS A 393 9.84 -13.94 -15.02
CA HIS A 393 11.12 -13.97 -15.74
C HIS A 393 12.17 -14.63 -14.87
N GLY A 394 12.91 -15.60 -15.43
CA GLY A 394 13.94 -16.34 -14.72
C GLY A 394 13.40 -17.07 -13.50
N GLU A 395 12.25 -17.76 -13.63
CA GLU A 395 11.57 -18.46 -12.53
C GLU A 395 11.30 -17.57 -11.32
N ARG A 396 11.00 -16.28 -11.58
CA ARG A 396 10.63 -15.28 -10.58
C ARG A 396 9.44 -14.46 -11.02
N PHE A 397 8.40 -14.42 -10.19
CA PHE A 397 7.29 -13.48 -10.33
C PHE A 397 7.65 -12.15 -9.67
N ARG A 398 7.62 -11.05 -10.42
CA ARG A 398 7.98 -9.71 -9.97
C ARG A 398 6.78 -8.76 -10.07
N PRO A 399 5.98 -8.65 -9.01
CA PRO A 399 4.86 -7.72 -8.99
C PRO A 399 5.31 -6.27 -8.88
N LEU A 400 4.52 -5.34 -9.42
CA LEU A 400 4.66 -3.90 -9.15
C LEU A 400 3.66 -3.51 -8.06
N LEU A 401 4.18 -3.31 -6.85
CA LEU A 401 3.40 -2.93 -5.68
C LEU A 401 3.45 -1.42 -5.48
N GLU A 402 2.32 -0.82 -5.16
CA GLU A 402 2.20 0.60 -4.85
C GLU A 402 1.92 0.80 -3.37
N VAL A 403 2.92 1.34 -2.65
CA VAL A 403 2.82 1.63 -1.22
C VAL A 403 1.80 2.74 -1.01
N GLY A 404 0.83 2.51 -0.12
CA GLY A 404 -0.26 3.44 0.15
C GLY A 404 -1.14 3.70 -1.08
N GLY A 405 -1.26 2.77 -2.03
CA GLY A 405 -2.09 2.92 -3.24
C GLY A 405 -3.57 3.16 -2.96
N ALA A 406 -4.09 2.63 -1.84
CA ALA A 406 -5.44 2.92 -1.37
C ALA A 406 -5.47 4.11 -0.40
N ALA A 407 -6.60 4.80 -0.32
CA ALA A 407 -6.81 5.93 0.60
C ALA A 407 -6.53 5.58 2.07
N THR A 408 -6.83 4.34 2.48
CA THR A 408 -6.53 3.81 3.82
C THR A 408 -5.04 3.52 4.07
N GLY A 409 -4.16 3.69 3.08
CA GLY A 409 -2.74 3.34 3.17
C GLY A 409 -2.43 1.88 2.87
N ARG A 410 -3.43 1.04 2.55
CA ARG A 410 -3.17 -0.29 2.02
C ARG A 410 -2.42 -0.21 0.70
N TRP A 411 -1.61 -1.21 0.43
CA TRP A 411 -0.88 -1.28 -0.82
C TRP A 411 -1.83 -1.53 -1.99
N GLY A 412 -1.53 -0.89 -3.12
CA GLY A 412 -2.07 -1.19 -4.43
C GLY A 412 -1.12 -2.09 -5.23
N ALA A 413 -1.56 -2.50 -6.41
CA ALA A 413 -0.72 -3.13 -7.41
C ALA A 413 -0.92 -2.39 -8.73
N SER A 414 0.14 -1.81 -9.24
CA SER A 414 0.15 -1.17 -10.56
C SER A 414 0.41 -2.18 -11.68
N GLY A 415 0.80 -3.41 -11.34
CA GLY A 415 1.04 -4.48 -12.30
C GLY A 415 1.11 -5.87 -11.70
N GLY A 416 0.95 -6.87 -12.54
CA GLY A 416 1.06 -8.29 -12.18
C GLY A 416 -0.13 -8.88 -11.42
N GLY A 417 -1.18 -8.12 -11.12
CA GLY A 417 -2.34 -8.62 -10.38
C GLY A 417 -1.98 -9.21 -9.00
N ALA A 418 -0.89 -8.71 -8.40
CA ALA A 418 -0.26 -9.29 -7.21
C ALA A 418 -1.21 -9.43 -6.01
N LEU A 419 -2.12 -8.47 -5.83
CA LEU A 419 -3.06 -8.50 -4.70
C LEU A 419 -4.24 -9.48 -4.90
N GLN A 420 -4.21 -10.30 -5.94
CA GLN A 420 -5.27 -11.23 -6.29
C GLN A 420 -4.74 -12.61 -6.74
N LEU A 421 -3.62 -13.08 -6.17
CA LEU A 421 -3.11 -14.43 -6.46
C LEU A 421 -4.13 -15.47 -5.94
N PRO A 422 -4.92 -16.10 -6.83
CA PRO A 422 -5.91 -17.08 -6.43
C PRO A 422 -5.24 -18.34 -5.89
N ALA A 423 -5.97 -19.07 -5.05
CA ALA A 423 -5.46 -20.28 -4.42
C ALA A 423 -4.93 -21.31 -5.45
N GLU A 424 -5.58 -21.36 -6.61
CA GLU A 424 -5.25 -22.25 -7.71
C GLU A 424 -3.85 -21.98 -8.34
N ILE A 425 -3.32 -20.78 -8.18
CA ILE A 425 -2.00 -20.39 -8.72
C ILE A 425 -0.90 -20.52 -7.68
N ARG A 426 -1.25 -20.55 -6.39
CA ARG A 426 -0.27 -20.59 -5.28
C ARG A 426 0.61 -21.83 -5.32
N GLY A 427 0.15 -22.94 -5.87
CA GLY A 427 0.92 -24.17 -6.07
C GLY A 427 2.14 -24.01 -7.00
N ALA A 428 2.19 -22.95 -7.80
CA ALA A 428 3.36 -22.63 -8.61
C ALA A 428 4.45 -21.86 -7.85
N ILE A 429 4.16 -21.34 -6.66
CA ILE A 429 5.14 -20.62 -5.82
C ILE A 429 5.82 -21.65 -4.93
N ILE A 430 6.98 -22.10 -5.36
CA ILE A 430 7.73 -23.23 -4.76
C ILE A 430 9.10 -22.74 -4.30
N ALA A 431 9.46 -23.03 -3.04
CA ALA A 431 10.78 -22.74 -2.51
C ALA A 431 11.86 -23.49 -3.29
N PRO A 432 13.03 -22.88 -3.54
CA PRO A 432 14.20 -23.60 -4.08
C PRO A 432 14.60 -24.77 -3.17
N GLU A 433 15.42 -25.67 -3.70
CA GLU A 433 16.01 -26.77 -2.93
C GLU A 433 16.75 -26.24 -1.70
N HIS A 434 16.63 -26.89 -0.55
CA HIS A 434 17.19 -26.47 0.75
C HIS A 434 16.65 -25.13 1.31
N TYR A 435 15.59 -24.56 0.69
CA TYR A 435 14.88 -23.38 1.16
C TYR A 435 13.46 -23.73 1.58
N SER A 436 12.89 -22.90 2.41
CA SER A 436 11.47 -22.93 2.76
C SER A 436 10.83 -21.55 2.55
N LEU A 437 9.53 -21.59 2.33
CA LEU A 437 8.66 -20.43 2.47
C LEU A 437 8.17 -20.37 3.91
N LEU A 438 8.22 -19.18 4.50
CA LEU A 438 7.53 -18.86 5.75
C LEU A 438 6.39 -17.91 5.40
N VAL A 439 5.16 -18.39 5.52
CA VAL A 439 3.94 -17.61 5.32
C VAL A 439 3.43 -17.21 6.70
N ALA A 440 3.27 -15.91 6.93
CA ALA A 440 2.79 -15.40 8.21
C ALA A 440 1.64 -14.42 7.98
N ASP A 441 0.52 -14.66 8.66
CA ASP A 441 -0.73 -13.91 8.56
C ASP A 441 -1.08 -13.25 9.88
N GLY A 442 -1.42 -11.96 9.86
CA GLY A 442 -1.85 -11.22 11.02
C GLY A 442 -3.26 -11.61 11.44
N SER A 443 -3.35 -12.48 12.46
CA SER A 443 -4.59 -13.10 12.88
C SER A 443 -5.63 -12.09 13.35
N GLN A 444 -6.69 -11.88 12.56
CA GLN A 444 -7.83 -11.02 12.92
C GLN A 444 -7.39 -9.60 13.29
N ILE A 445 -6.52 -9.00 12.48
CA ILE A 445 -5.83 -7.76 12.82
C ILE A 445 -6.81 -6.58 13.00
N GLU A 446 -7.79 -6.41 12.11
CA GLU A 446 -8.73 -5.27 12.17
C GLU A 446 -9.55 -5.23 13.48
N PRO A 447 -10.20 -6.30 13.95
CA PRO A 447 -10.90 -6.26 15.25
C PRO A 447 -9.96 -6.08 16.44
N ARG A 448 -8.71 -6.52 16.40
CA ARG A 448 -7.71 -6.25 17.43
C ARG A 448 -7.28 -4.77 17.44
N ILE A 449 -7.11 -4.18 16.26
CA ILE A 449 -6.93 -2.73 16.09
C ILE A 449 -8.11 -1.97 16.68
N LEU A 450 -9.35 -2.40 16.37
CA LEU A 450 -10.53 -1.78 16.94
C LEU A 450 -10.56 -1.85 18.47
N ALA A 451 -10.16 -2.98 19.07
CA ALA A 451 -10.04 -3.13 20.51
C ALA A 451 -9.05 -2.12 21.11
N ALA A 452 -7.87 -1.97 20.47
CA ALA A 452 -6.86 -1.02 20.93
C ALA A 452 -7.31 0.45 20.78
N LEU A 453 -7.99 0.81 19.67
CA LEU A 453 -8.46 2.16 19.38
C LEU A 453 -9.64 2.59 20.27
N SER A 454 -10.62 1.71 20.44
CA SER A 454 -11.84 1.99 21.20
C SER A 454 -11.65 1.94 22.71
N ARG A 455 -10.61 1.25 23.16
CA ARG A 455 -10.38 0.93 24.59
C ARG A 455 -11.58 0.24 25.22
N ASP A 456 -12.27 -0.61 24.47
CA ASP A 456 -13.37 -1.42 24.95
C ASP A 456 -12.79 -2.61 25.76
N ASP A 457 -13.05 -2.64 27.05
CA ASP A 457 -12.46 -3.64 27.97
C ASP A 457 -12.88 -5.06 27.62
N HIS A 458 -14.14 -5.27 27.22
CA HIS A 458 -14.63 -6.59 26.84
C HIS A 458 -14.02 -7.07 25.53
N LEU A 459 -13.89 -6.16 24.55
CA LEU A 459 -13.26 -6.49 23.28
C LEU A 459 -11.75 -6.70 23.46
N ALA A 460 -11.09 -5.91 24.32
CA ALA A 460 -9.69 -6.11 24.67
C ALA A 460 -9.46 -7.46 25.37
N GLN A 461 -10.36 -7.86 26.27
CA GLN A 461 -10.31 -9.18 26.90
C GLN A 461 -10.48 -10.30 25.87
N ALA A 462 -11.46 -10.19 24.96
CA ALA A 462 -11.67 -11.15 23.88
C ALA A 462 -10.48 -11.20 22.89
N ALA A 463 -9.75 -10.10 22.75
CA ALA A 463 -8.59 -9.97 21.87
C ALA A 463 -7.28 -10.53 22.48
N ARG A 464 -7.32 -11.20 23.62
CA ARG A 464 -6.18 -11.95 24.16
C ARG A 464 -6.11 -13.35 23.56
N GLY A 465 -4.90 -13.82 23.32
CA GLY A 465 -4.64 -15.13 22.74
C GLY A 465 -4.91 -15.17 21.21
N ALA A 466 -5.00 -16.40 20.67
CA ALA A 466 -4.94 -16.61 19.23
C ALA A 466 -6.25 -16.35 18.50
N ASP A 467 -7.40 -16.77 19.03
CA ASP A 467 -8.70 -16.70 18.31
C ASP A 467 -9.73 -15.79 19.00
N LEU A 468 -9.70 -14.52 18.59
CA LEU A 468 -10.61 -13.49 19.05
C LEU A 468 -12.09 -13.84 18.82
N TYR A 469 -12.45 -14.46 17.70
CA TYR A 469 -13.86 -14.75 17.39
C TYR A 469 -14.42 -15.86 18.31
N SER A 470 -13.62 -16.87 18.61
CA SER A 470 -14.02 -17.90 19.60
C SER A 470 -14.15 -17.31 21.00
N ASN A 471 -13.25 -16.40 21.38
CA ASN A 471 -13.34 -15.69 22.67
C ASN A 471 -14.58 -14.79 22.75
N ILE A 472 -14.97 -14.12 21.65
CA ILE A 472 -16.22 -13.34 21.58
C ILE A 472 -17.44 -14.25 21.77
N ALA A 473 -17.48 -15.43 21.13
CA ALA A 473 -18.59 -16.38 21.27
C ALA A 473 -18.70 -16.90 22.71
N ALA A 474 -17.58 -17.20 23.36
CA ALA A 474 -17.55 -17.59 24.77
C ALA A 474 -18.03 -16.47 25.71
N LEU A 475 -17.58 -15.24 25.49
CA LEU A 475 -18.02 -14.07 26.25
C LEU A 475 -19.52 -13.80 26.09
N ALA A 476 -20.05 -13.99 24.88
CA ALA A 476 -21.47 -13.84 24.60
C ALA A 476 -22.30 -14.90 25.35
N ALA A 477 -21.85 -16.17 25.34
CA ALA A 477 -22.48 -17.24 26.07
C ALA A 477 -22.53 -16.98 27.58
N ASP A 478 -21.42 -16.52 28.17
CA ASP A 478 -21.35 -16.15 29.60
C ASP A 478 -22.33 -15.02 29.98
N LYS A 479 -22.61 -14.12 29.05
CA LYS A 479 -23.56 -13.01 29.23
C LYS A 479 -24.99 -13.32 28.77
N GLY A 480 -25.27 -14.55 28.35
CA GLY A 480 -26.59 -14.97 27.87
C GLY A 480 -27.02 -14.28 26.56
N VAL A 481 -26.05 -13.84 25.76
CA VAL A 481 -26.30 -13.20 24.45
C VAL A 481 -26.35 -14.27 23.37
N ALA A 482 -27.35 -14.21 22.47
CA ALA A 482 -27.54 -15.16 21.40
C ALA A 482 -26.51 -14.98 20.26
N LEU A 483 -25.25 -15.25 20.55
CA LEU A 483 -24.11 -15.15 19.64
C LEU A 483 -23.10 -16.24 20.05
N THR A 484 -23.46 -17.49 19.76
CA THR A 484 -22.76 -18.66 20.32
C THR A 484 -21.75 -19.29 19.39
N GLU A 485 -21.75 -18.89 18.10
CA GLU A 485 -20.85 -19.44 17.10
C GLU A 485 -19.75 -18.47 16.67
N ARG A 486 -18.57 -19.01 16.40
CA ARG A 486 -17.41 -18.27 15.87
C ARG A 486 -17.75 -17.52 14.58
N SER A 487 -18.55 -18.13 13.70
CA SER A 487 -19.04 -17.53 12.46
C SER A 487 -19.90 -16.29 12.70
N GLN A 488 -20.82 -16.34 13.66
CA GLN A 488 -21.67 -15.23 14.07
C GLN A 488 -20.85 -14.10 14.69
N ALA A 489 -19.86 -14.43 15.53
CA ALA A 489 -18.93 -13.44 16.09
C ALA A 489 -18.16 -12.70 14.99
N LYS A 490 -17.67 -13.42 13.97
CA LYS A 490 -17.01 -12.82 12.81
C LYS A 490 -17.94 -11.88 12.05
N ILE A 491 -19.16 -12.31 11.73
CA ILE A 491 -20.16 -11.50 11.03
C ILE A 491 -20.51 -10.24 11.84
N GLY A 492 -20.73 -10.37 13.14
CA GLY A 492 -21.03 -9.26 14.03
C GLY A 492 -19.89 -8.23 14.11
N MET A 493 -18.64 -8.69 14.19
CA MET A 493 -17.48 -7.77 14.16
C MET A 493 -17.35 -7.05 12.82
N LEU A 494 -17.60 -7.74 11.70
CA LEU A 494 -17.64 -7.10 10.39
C LEU A 494 -18.75 -6.04 10.32
N ALA A 495 -19.92 -6.29 10.95
CA ALA A 495 -21.00 -5.31 11.03
C ALA A 495 -20.58 -4.02 11.77
N ILE A 496 -19.85 -4.12 12.89
CA ILE A 496 -19.32 -2.95 13.59
C ILE A 496 -18.36 -2.17 12.70
N MET A 497 -17.42 -2.85 12.03
CA MET A 497 -16.36 -2.20 11.27
C MET A 497 -16.85 -1.61 9.93
N TYR A 498 -17.79 -2.29 9.25
CA TYR A 498 -18.22 -1.93 7.90
C TYR A 498 -19.65 -1.36 7.82
N GLY A 499 -20.42 -1.38 8.91
CA GLY A 499 -21.72 -0.75 8.98
C GLY A 499 -22.86 -1.50 8.28
N GLY A 500 -22.78 -2.83 8.15
CA GLY A 500 -23.87 -3.66 7.62
C GLY A 500 -25.11 -3.62 8.54
N ARG A 501 -26.30 -3.42 7.96
CA ARG A 501 -27.57 -3.33 8.72
C ARG A 501 -28.68 -4.22 8.18
N SER A 502 -28.43 -5.04 7.16
CA SER A 502 -29.44 -5.88 6.50
C SER A 502 -29.17 -7.38 6.69
N GLY A 503 -30.23 -8.19 6.57
CA GLY A 503 -30.16 -9.64 6.67
C GLY A 503 -29.63 -10.13 8.03
N GLU A 504 -28.87 -11.22 8.03
CA GLU A 504 -28.27 -11.82 9.23
C GLU A 504 -27.38 -10.83 10.00
N ILE A 505 -26.64 -9.97 9.29
CA ILE A 505 -25.81 -8.92 9.87
C ILE A 505 -26.65 -7.97 10.73
N GLY A 506 -27.81 -7.52 10.21
CA GLY A 506 -28.72 -6.64 10.94
C GLY A 506 -29.29 -7.26 12.20
N ALA A 507 -29.56 -8.57 12.21
CA ALA A 507 -30.05 -9.29 13.37
C ALA A 507 -28.99 -9.44 14.48
N LEU A 508 -27.71 -9.59 14.13
CA LEU A 508 -26.61 -9.76 15.08
C LEU A 508 -26.11 -8.43 15.67
N LEU A 509 -26.32 -7.31 14.96
CA LEU A 509 -25.76 -6.01 15.34
C LEU A 509 -26.17 -5.52 16.75
N PRO A 510 -27.44 -5.64 17.21
CA PRO A 510 -27.81 -5.23 18.57
C PRO A 510 -27.07 -6.04 19.65
N HIS A 511 -26.88 -7.34 19.42
CA HIS A 511 -26.20 -8.24 20.34
C HIS A 511 -24.73 -7.89 20.49
N ILE A 512 -24.03 -7.67 19.38
CA ILE A 512 -22.61 -7.34 19.38
C ILE A 512 -22.36 -5.92 19.90
N ALA A 513 -23.28 -4.97 19.62
CA ALA A 513 -23.22 -3.60 20.15
C ALA A 513 -23.41 -3.56 21.67
N ALA A 514 -24.25 -4.42 22.22
CA ALA A 514 -24.42 -4.57 23.66
C ALA A 514 -23.19 -5.17 24.36
N LEU A 515 -22.48 -6.07 23.67
CA LEU A 515 -21.24 -6.66 24.18
C LEU A 515 -20.07 -5.64 24.16
N PHE A 516 -19.98 -4.81 23.11
CA PHE A 516 -18.83 -3.92 22.83
C PHE A 516 -19.29 -2.48 22.59
N PRO A 517 -19.88 -1.81 23.60
CA PRO A 517 -20.48 -0.49 23.41
C PRO A 517 -19.45 0.59 23.07
N ALA A 518 -18.22 0.54 23.61
CA ALA A 518 -17.19 1.52 23.30
C ALA A 518 -16.66 1.35 21.86
N ALA A 519 -16.51 0.12 21.39
CA ALA A 519 -16.10 -0.17 20.01
C ALA A 519 -17.18 0.29 19.01
N MET A 520 -18.46 0.06 19.34
CA MET A 520 -19.56 0.53 18.52
C MET A 520 -19.62 2.07 18.45
N ASP A 521 -19.54 2.76 19.60
CA ASP A 521 -19.55 4.22 19.65
C ASP A 521 -18.35 4.83 18.92
N PHE A 522 -17.16 4.23 19.02
CA PHE A 522 -15.98 4.68 18.30
C PHE A 522 -16.21 4.69 16.78
N THR A 523 -16.71 3.58 16.23
CA THR A 523 -16.97 3.47 14.78
C THR A 523 -18.15 4.30 14.32
N GLU A 524 -19.20 4.44 15.14
CA GLU A 524 -20.37 5.32 14.85
C GLU A 524 -19.98 6.80 14.85
N ARG A 525 -19.09 7.24 15.75
CA ARG A 525 -18.56 8.61 15.69
C ARG A 525 -17.84 8.88 14.37
N ALA A 526 -16.97 7.96 13.94
CA ALA A 526 -16.29 8.09 12.65
C ALA A 526 -17.29 8.14 11.47
N ALA A 527 -18.36 7.32 11.53
CA ALA A 527 -19.41 7.34 10.52
C ALA A 527 -20.16 8.67 10.48
N ARG A 528 -20.60 9.21 11.63
CA ARG A 528 -21.30 10.50 11.71
C ARG A 528 -20.47 11.67 11.15
N ILE A 529 -19.15 11.66 11.41
CA ILE A 529 -18.24 12.67 10.84
C ILE A 529 -18.29 12.58 9.30
N GLY A 530 -18.18 11.38 8.72
CA GLY A 530 -18.26 11.19 7.28
C GLY A 530 -19.62 11.54 6.69
N GLU A 531 -20.73 11.13 7.33
CA GLU A 531 -22.09 11.50 6.89
C GLU A 531 -22.30 13.02 6.81
N ALA A 532 -21.58 13.77 7.64
CA ALA A 532 -21.55 15.22 7.60
C ALA A 532 -20.55 15.81 6.58
N GLY A 533 -19.79 14.97 5.85
CA GLY A 533 -18.75 15.39 4.91
C GLY A 533 -17.41 15.74 5.56
N GLY A 534 -17.22 15.39 6.83
CA GLY A 534 -15.97 15.60 7.56
C GLY A 534 -14.92 14.52 7.30
N GLN A 535 -13.68 14.80 7.70
CA GLN A 535 -12.55 13.89 7.62
C GLN A 535 -12.31 13.20 8.96
N VAL A 536 -11.80 11.97 8.90
CA VAL A 536 -11.29 11.22 10.05
C VAL A 536 -9.82 10.88 9.84
N THR A 537 -9.13 10.57 10.94
CA THR A 537 -7.71 10.16 10.90
C THR A 537 -7.50 8.77 11.47
N THR A 538 -6.51 8.06 10.95
CA THR A 538 -5.96 6.87 11.60
C THR A 538 -5.24 7.24 12.89
N PHE A 539 -4.76 6.24 13.62
CA PHE A 539 -4.06 6.50 14.88
C PHE A 539 -2.74 7.27 14.69
N LEU A 540 -2.00 7.01 13.63
CA LEU A 540 -0.75 7.73 13.33
C LEU A 540 -0.98 9.06 12.62
N GLY A 541 -2.19 9.34 12.11
CA GLY A 541 -2.54 10.63 11.54
C GLY A 541 -2.77 10.65 10.03
N ARG A 542 -2.82 9.51 9.34
CA ARG A 542 -3.29 9.46 7.95
C ARG A 542 -4.72 9.94 7.89
N THR A 543 -5.03 10.84 6.97
CA THR A 543 -6.33 11.50 6.89
C THR A 543 -7.17 10.92 5.74
N SER A 544 -8.45 10.76 5.98
CA SER A 544 -9.40 10.31 4.95
C SER A 544 -9.59 11.36 3.85
N PRO A 545 -9.94 10.96 2.63
CA PRO A 545 -10.29 11.91 1.57
C PRO A 545 -11.39 12.88 1.98
N VAL A 546 -11.42 14.07 1.37
CA VAL A 546 -12.57 14.98 1.43
C VAL A 546 -13.59 14.57 0.38
N PRO A 547 -14.89 14.81 0.62
CA PRO A 547 -15.91 14.66 -0.41
C PRO A 547 -15.64 15.60 -1.58
N ASP A 548 -15.85 15.14 -2.80
CA ASP A 548 -15.75 15.96 -4.01
C ASP A 548 -16.98 16.87 -4.21
N GLU A 549 -16.90 17.77 -5.18
CA GLU A 549 -18.01 18.67 -5.50
C GLU A 549 -19.28 17.92 -5.91
N ARG A 550 -19.17 16.78 -6.58
CA ARG A 550 -20.32 15.96 -7.01
C ARG A 550 -21.06 15.40 -5.81
N TRP A 551 -20.33 14.97 -4.80
CA TRP A 551 -20.93 14.50 -3.55
C TRP A 551 -21.74 15.62 -2.89
N TRP A 552 -21.17 16.84 -2.80
CA TRP A 552 -21.87 18.00 -2.25
C TRP A 552 -23.13 18.37 -3.06
N GLN A 553 -23.09 18.29 -4.38
CA GLN A 553 -24.24 18.49 -5.25
C GLN A 553 -25.34 17.47 -4.94
N VAL A 554 -24.99 16.19 -4.81
CA VAL A 554 -25.95 15.11 -4.53
C VAL A 554 -26.57 15.26 -3.14
N VAL A 555 -25.77 15.53 -2.09
CA VAL A 555 -26.29 15.57 -0.71
C VAL A 555 -27.07 16.83 -0.39
N ASN A 556 -26.93 17.89 -1.18
CA ASN A 556 -27.67 19.13 -1.04
C ASN A 556 -28.94 19.19 -1.92
N ASP A 557 -29.11 18.25 -2.85
CA ASP A 557 -30.31 18.15 -3.65
C ASP A 557 -31.42 17.37 -2.88
N LEU A 558 -32.31 18.11 -2.26
CA LEU A 558 -33.46 17.60 -1.54
C LEU A 558 -34.80 18.01 -2.22
N SER A 559 -34.77 18.35 -3.51
CA SER A 559 -35.89 18.92 -4.26
C SER A 559 -37.07 17.98 -4.44
N ASN A 560 -36.84 16.65 -4.36
CA ASN A 560 -37.90 15.63 -4.43
C ASN A 560 -37.54 14.38 -3.64
N PRO A 561 -38.47 13.45 -3.39
CA PRO A 561 -38.23 12.24 -2.60
C PRO A 561 -37.13 11.34 -3.16
N GLN A 562 -36.93 11.31 -4.49
CA GLN A 562 -35.88 10.46 -5.12
C GLN A 562 -34.50 11.07 -4.90
N THR A 563 -34.33 12.39 -5.06
CA THR A 563 -33.04 13.06 -4.80
C THR A 563 -32.73 13.04 -3.30
N ALA A 564 -33.73 13.22 -2.42
CA ALA A 564 -33.55 13.07 -0.97
C ALA A 564 -33.08 11.65 -0.58
N SER A 565 -33.62 10.61 -1.21
CA SER A 565 -33.15 9.21 -1.00
C SER A 565 -31.72 9.02 -1.48
N ARG A 566 -31.34 9.59 -2.64
CA ARG A 566 -29.96 9.56 -3.14
C ARG A 566 -29.01 10.31 -2.20
N ALA A 567 -29.41 11.46 -1.70
CA ALA A 567 -28.64 12.24 -0.71
C ALA A 567 -28.38 11.42 0.56
N ALA A 568 -29.42 10.80 1.12
CA ALA A 568 -29.29 9.92 2.29
C ALA A 568 -28.35 8.74 2.02
N SER A 569 -28.46 8.10 0.85
CA SER A 569 -27.59 7.00 0.45
C SER A 569 -26.13 7.43 0.29
N ALA A 570 -25.88 8.61 -0.32
CA ALA A 570 -24.54 9.17 -0.48
C ALA A 570 -23.88 9.49 0.88
N ARG A 571 -24.64 10.12 1.82
CA ARG A 571 -24.17 10.36 3.20
C ARG A 571 -23.84 9.06 3.91
N ALA A 572 -24.74 8.09 3.89
CA ALA A 572 -24.52 6.79 4.53
C ALA A 572 -23.33 6.03 3.91
N SER A 573 -23.12 6.17 2.60
CA SER A 573 -21.96 5.56 1.93
C SER A 573 -20.64 6.19 2.38
N PHE A 574 -20.58 7.52 2.45
CA PHE A 574 -19.40 8.23 2.93
C PHE A 574 -19.13 7.97 4.42
N GLY A 575 -20.21 7.86 5.25
CA GLY A 575 -20.09 7.44 6.65
C GLY A 575 -19.56 6.02 6.81
N ARG A 576 -19.95 5.08 5.94
CA ARG A 576 -19.34 3.71 5.95
C ARG A 576 -17.87 3.76 5.59
N MET A 577 -17.47 4.58 4.63
CA MET A 577 -16.07 4.77 4.26
C MET A 577 -15.25 5.28 5.44
N THR A 578 -15.68 6.35 6.13
CA THR A 578 -14.95 6.91 7.27
C THR A 578 -14.95 5.98 8.49
N ARG A 579 -16.04 5.25 8.73
CA ARG A 579 -16.11 4.18 9.75
C ARG A 579 -15.02 3.14 9.57
N ASN A 580 -14.89 2.63 8.35
CA ASN A 580 -13.90 1.62 8.01
C ASN A 580 -12.47 2.20 7.99
N PHE A 581 -12.31 3.45 7.54
CA PHE A 581 -11.02 4.12 7.36
C PHE A 581 -10.16 4.10 8.63
N VAL A 582 -10.75 4.42 9.78
CA VAL A 582 -10.01 4.53 11.05
C VAL A 582 -9.41 3.19 11.49
N VAL A 583 -10.10 2.09 11.24
CA VAL A 583 -9.63 0.74 11.60
C VAL A 583 -8.70 0.17 10.53
N GLN A 584 -9.16 0.16 9.29
CA GLN A 584 -8.41 -0.43 8.17
C GLN A 584 -7.10 0.33 7.90
N GLY A 585 -7.13 1.67 8.02
CA GLY A 585 -5.91 2.47 7.84
C GLY A 585 -4.90 2.25 8.96
N THR A 586 -5.36 2.15 10.21
CA THR A 586 -4.45 1.83 11.33
C THR A 586 -3.91 0.38 11.21
N ALA A 587 -4.69 -0.56 10.65
CA ALA A 587 -4.19 -1.89 10.35
C ALA A 587 -3.10 -1.88 9.26
N ALA A 588 -3.25 -1.04 8.24
CA ALA A 588 -2.21 -0.83 7.23
C ALA A 588 -0.92 -0.22 7.84
N GLU A 589 -1.05 0.72 8.76
CA GLU A 589 0.07 1.29 9.51
C GLU A 589 0.80 0.23 10.34
N TRP A 590 0.05 -0.66 11.02
CA TRP A 590 0.63 -1.78 11.74
C TRP A 590 1.40 -2.72 10.81
N ALA A 591 0.84 -3.07 9.66
CA ALA A 591 1.49 -3.95 8.70
C ALA A 591 2.78 -3.34 8.15
N LEU A 592 2.81 -2.03 7.87
CA LEU A 592 4.01 -1.30 7.46
C LEU A 592 5.11 -1.35 8.54
N CYS A 593 4.76 -1.08 9.80
CA CYS A 593 5.68 -1.19 10.93
C CYS A 593 6.20 -2.64 11.06
N TRP A 594 5.31 -3.64 10.97
CA TRP A 594 5.66 -5.04 11.06
C TRP A 594 6.68 -5.44 9.98
N MET A 595 6.40 -5.15 8.70
CA MET A 595 7.33 -5.43 7.59
C MET A 595 8.66 -4.68 7.75
N GLY A 596 8.61 -3.41 8.14
CA GLY A 596 9.80 -2.60 8.37
C GLY A 596 10.70 -3.18 9.46
N LEU A 597 10.12 -3.67 10.55
CA LEU A 597 10.83 -4.33 11.65
C LEU A 597 11.42 -5.67 11.22
N ILE A 598 10.65 -6.52 10.53
CA ILE A 598 11.17 -7.78 9.97
C ILE A 598 12.39 -7.50 9.09
N ARG A 599 12.23 -6.58 8.13
CA ARG A 599 13.31 -6.21 7.21
C ARG A 599 14.56 -5.72 7.94
N THR A 600 14.38 -4.81 8.90
CA THR A 600 15.49 -4.23 9.66
C THR A 600 16.22 -5.30 10.45
N ARG A 601 15.50 -6.20 11.12
CA ARG A 601 16.09 -7.28 11.90
C ARG A 601 16.83 -8.29 11.02
N LEU A 602 16.30 -8.68 9.87
CA LEU A 602 16.99 -9.55 8.91
C LEU A 602 18.27 -8.92 8.35
N LEU A 603 18.36 -7.58 8.32
CA LEU A 603 19.57 -6.86 7.87
C LEU A 603 20.60 -6.67 8.99
N THR A 604 20.17 -6.50 10.23
CA THR A 604 21.05 -6.11 11.35
C THR A 604 21.40 -7.26 12.28
N GLU A 605 20.51 -8.25 12.43
CA GLU A 605 20.78 -9.45 13.22
C GLU A 605 21.58 -10.47 12.38
N ARG A 606 22.17 -11.43 13.08
CA ARG A 606 22.98 -12.48 12.47
C ARG A 606 22.47 -13.85 12.90
N TRP A 607 22.61 -14.81 12.00
CA TRP A 607 22.49 -16.24 12.30
C TRP A 607 23.90 -16.81 12.53
N GLY A 608 24.29 -17.03 13.79
CA GLY A 608 25.70 -17.22 14.13
C GLY A 608 26.52 -16.00 13.73
N ASP A 609 27.59 -16.18 12.96
CA ASP A 609 28.47 -15.12 12.46
C ASP A 609 28.06 -14.59 11.06
N ARG A 610 26.99 -15.12 10.48
CA ARG A 610 26.56 -14.80 9.10
C ARG A 610 25.33 -13.89 9.08
N PRO A 611 25.24 -12.98 8.10
CA PRO A 611 23.99 -12.26 7.86
C PRO A 611 22.89 -13.23 7.39
N PHE A 612 21.63 -12.90 7.63
CA PHE A 612 20.53 -13.68 7.10
C PHE A 612 20.47 -13.64 5.58
N SER A 613 20.29 -14.81 4.96
CA SER A 613 20.02 -14.95 3.53
C SER A 613 18.52 -14.83 3.21
N THR A 614 17.68 -15.03 4.23
CA THR A 614 16.21 -14.91 4.13
C THR A 614 15.79 -13.50 3.73
N LYS A 615 14.81 -13.43 2.82
CA LYS A 615 14.24 -12.17 2.33
C LYS A 615 12.72 -12.19 2.41
N LEU A 616 12.11 -11.02 2.66
CA LEU A 616 10.67 -10.80 2.53
C LEU A 616 10.39 -10.60 1.04
N LEU A 617 9.62 -11.50 0.43
CA LEU A 617 9.42 -11.56 -1.02
C LEU A 617 8.00 -11.25 -1.48
N TYR A 618 7.04 -11.18 -0.55
CA TYR A 618 5.66 -10.86 -0.90
C TYR A 618 4.88 -10.32 0.29
N PHE A 619 3.91 -9.48 -0.01
CA PHE A 619 2.95 -8.93 0.96
C PHE A 619 1.57 -8.89 0.33
N LEU A 620 0.57 -9.42 1.04
CA LEU A 620 -0.82 -9.45 0.61
C LEU A 620 -1.73 -9.13 1.80
N HIS A 621 -2.29 -7.92 1.84
CA HIS A 621 -3.17 -7.42 2.90
C HIS A 621 -2.53 -7.41 4.30
N ASP A 622 -2.56 -8.51 5.01
CA ASP A 622 -2.02 -8.77 6.35
C ASP A 622 -1.14 -10.03 6.41
N GLU A 623 -0.83 -10.60 5.24
CA GLU A 623 0.03 -11.77 5.07
C GLU A 623 1.37 -11.37 4.46
N VAL A 624 2.48 -11.82 5.06
CA VAL A 624 3.84 -11.72 4.51
C VAL A 624 4.36 -13.09 4.13
N LEU A 625 5.14 -13.16 3.05
CA LEU A 625 5.83 -14.36 2.64
C LEU A 625 7.33 -14.10 2.57
N LEU A 626 8.08 -14.90 3.33
CA LEU A 626 9.53 -14.89 3.35
C LEU A 626 10.06 -16.18 2.71
N CYS A 627 11.24 -16.10 2.12
CA CYS A 627 11.94 -17.27 1.59
C CYS A 627 13.40 -17.24 2.02
N GLY A 628 13.88 -18.34 2.54
CA GLY A 628 15.26 -18.46 3.01
C GLY A 628 15.69 -19.91 3.27
N PRO A 629 16.98 -20.13 3.58
CA PRO A 629 17.51 -21.45 3.89
C PRO A 629 16.79 -22.11 5.05
N ASP A 630 16.60 -23.43 4.96
CA ASP A 630 15.89 -24.23 5.95
C ASP A 630 16.43 -24.05 7.37
N PHE A 631 17.73 -23.85 7.53
CA PHE A 631 18.39 -23.69 8.83
C PHE A 631 18.16 -22.31 9.48
N GLU A 632 17.72 -21.28 8.74
CA GLU A 632 17.40 -19.96 9.29
C GLU A 632 15.95 -19.88 9.81
N MET A 633 15.05 -20.74 9.34
CA MET A 633 13.59 -20.56 9.45
C MET A 633 13.09 -20.48 10.88
N ASP A 634 13.63 -21.22 11.83
CA ASP A 634 13.18 -21.17 13.24
C ASP A 634 13.44 -19.77 13.84
N ARG A 635 14.62 -19.20 13.56
CA ARG A 635 14.95 -17.84 14.01
C ARG A 635 14.15 -16.79 13.27
N VAL A 636 13.94 -16.98 11.96
CA VAL A 636 13.14 -16.08 11.14
C VAL A 636 11.68 -16.05 11.59
N GLU A 637 11.08 -17.20 11.92
CA GLU A 637 9.73 -17.25 12.50
C GLU A 637 9.65 -16.48 13.81
N HIS A 638 10.65 -16.62 14.67
CA HIS A 638 10.73 -15.87 15.93
C HIS A 638 10.82 -14.35 15.67
N ILE A 639 11.66 -13.92 14.73
CA ILE A 639 11.75 -12.51 14.30
C ILE A 639 10.40 -11.99 13.82
N VAL A 640 9.69 -12.76 13.00
CA VAL A 640 8.39 -12.38 12.45
C VAL A 640 7.34 -12.19 13.56
N ARG A 641 7.26 -13.11 14.52
CA ARG A 641 6.33 -13.05 15.64
C ARG A 641 6.64 -11.89 16.60
N GLU A 642 7.90 -11.72 16.99
CA GLU A 642 8.32 -10.62 17.88
C GLU A 642 8.10 -9.26 17.21
N SER A 643 8.38 -9.15 15.90
CA SER A 643 8.17 -7.92 15.15
C SER A 643 6.70 -7.51 15.09
N ALA A 644 5.76 -8.47 15.05
CA ALA A 644 4.33 -8.19 15.06
C ALA A 644 3.88 -7.58 16.41
N ALA A 645 4.34 -8.17 17.51
CA ALA A 645 4.06 -7.65 18.85
C ALA A 645 4.70 -6.27 19.07
N TYR A 646 5.95 -6.11 18.63
CA TYR A 646 6.66 -4.83 18.77
C TYR A 646 6.07 -3.74 17.88
N ALA A 647 5.55 -4.06 16.68
CA ALA A 647 4.82 -3.11 15.82
C ALA A 647 3.59 -2.55 16.55
N ALA A 648 2.85 -3.40 17.27
CA ALA A 648 1.70 -2.95 18.06
C ALA A 648 2.13 -2.07 19.25
N GLU A 649 3.18 -2.45 19.97
CA GLU A 649 3.74 -1.65 21.08
C GLU A 649 4.26 -0.29 20.57
N LEU A 650 4.91 -0.25 19.42
CA LEU A 650 5.41 0.97 18.79
C LEU A 650 4.28 1.95 18.46
N ILE A 651 3.13 1.46 17.98
CA ILE A 651 1.99 2.28 17.62
C ILE A 651 1.17 2.68 18.85
N PHE A 652 0.72 1.71 19.63
CA PHE A 652 -0.27 1.92 20.70
C PHE A 652 0.33 2.10 22.10
N GLY A 653 1.65 1.81 22.27
CA GLY A 653 2.22 1.60 23.59
C GLY A 653 1.72 0.29 24.20
N ARG A 654 1.73 0.18 25.51
CA ARG A 654 1.22 -1.00 26.22
C ARG A 654 -0.30 -1.00 26.25
N VAL A 655 -0.91 -1.91 25.53
CA VAL A 655 -2.36 -2.14 25.49
C VAL A 655 -2.68 -3.59 25.86
N PRO A 656 -3.83 -3.87 26.47
CA PRO A 656 -4.21 -5.23 26.88
C PRO A 656 -4.79 -6.05 25.71
N VAL A 657 -4.17 -5.96 24.53
CA VAL A 657 -4.56 -6.62 23.27
C VAL A 657 -3.36 -7.35 22.72
N ASP A 658 -3.51 -8.62 22.39
CA ASP A 658 -2.47 -9.40 21.73
C ASP A 658 -2.57 -9.27 20.19
N PHE A 659 -1.42 -9.26 19.51
CA PHE A 659 -1.31 -9.20 18.06
C PHE A 659 -0.58 -10.43 17.53
N PRO A 660 -1.18 -11.63 17.63
CA PRO A 660 -0.55 -12.85 17.18
C PRO A 660 -0.51 -12.93 15.67
N VAL A 661 0.51 -13.62 15.16
CA VAL A 661 0.60 -14.03 13.77
C VAL A 661 0.60 -15.55 13.67
N SER A 662 -0.17 -16.08 12.73
CA SER A 662 -0.10 -17.48 12.37
C SER A 662 1.02 -17.66 11.37
N CYS A 663 1.91 -18.63 11.61
CA CYS A 663 3.04 -18.93 10.73
C CYS A 663 2.94 -20.36 10.23
N ALA A 664 3.19 -20.54 8.93
CA ALA A 664 3.31 -21.84 8.29
C ALA A 664 4.63 -21.90 7.50
N ARG A 665 5.46 -22.90 7.83
CA ARG A 665 6.67 -23.23 7.08
C ARG A 665 6.35 -24.31 6.07
N VAL A 666 6.48 -24.00 4.80
CA VAL A 666 6.03 -24.86 3.70
C VAL A 666 7.05 -24.87 2.55
N LYS A 667 6.94 -25.86 1.66
CA LYS A 667 7.73 -25.90 0.41
C LYS A 667 7.00 -25.24 -0.75
N SER A 668 5.66 -25.23 -0.73
CA SER A 668 4.81 -24.56 -1.72
C SER A 668 3.76 -23.72 -1.01
N TYR A 669 3.42 -22.57 -1.57
CA TYR A 669 2.54 -21.58 -0.93
C TYR A 669 1.08 -22.08 -0.74
N ASP A 670 0.59 -22.98 -1.59
CA ASP A 670 -0.73 -23.61 -1.43
C ASP A 670 -0.84 -24.49 -0.19
N GLN A 671 0.28 -24.96 0.38
CA GLN A 671 0.35 -25.75 1.59
C GLN A 671 0.21 -24.93 2.88
N ALA A 672 0.21 -23.61 2.78
CA ALA A 672 0.16 -22.72 3.94
C ALA A 672 -1.23 -22.59 4.58
N LYS A 673 -2.27 -23.17 3.99
CA LYS A 673 -3.68 -23.11 4.47
C LYS A 673 -4.26 -24.48 4.67
#